data_834f2ec16fa4518501350d9d181a91ec
#
_entry.id   834f2ec16fa4518501350d9d181a91ec
#
_cell.length_a   1.000
_cell.length_b   1.000
_cell.length_c   1.000
_cell.angle_alpha   90.00
_cell.angle_beta   90.00
_cell.angle_gamma   90.00
#
_symmetry.space_group_name_H-M   'P 1'
#
loop_
_entity.id
_entity.type
_entity.pdbx_description
1 polymer ?
#
loop_
_entity_poly.entity_id
_entity_poly.type
_entity_poly.pdbx_seq_one_letter_code
_entity_poly.pdbx_strand_id
1 'polypeptide(L)'
;MFYWHQTGGNAWQVTWVPGLDLNLSFRLDGLSFLFASLITGIGALIQIYALAYMKEKAARFSFHLYLTLFMLAMLGVVVSDNILLLFIFWELTTITSYLLIGFNHDKPVSRKNALQSLLVTGAGGLALLAGLILLGLMANSYQISVIIEHADHIAQHPWFMPSLILVLLGAFTKSAQFPFHFWLPNAMAAPTPVSAYLHSATMVKAGIYLLARLSPIYASSDFWFYCLTIVGAVTALWCALLAFKQTDLKLMLAYSTNVALGKLTLLLGLGTEVALTAAVLFIFAHSFYKAALFMVVGNIDKATGTREREKLGNLKSVLLLSLIAAVIAALSKSGVAPMLGFLSKEYMYKSSVESGIAWISLVLLLINALMVALAIALLYKPFLGQATKESESHPPKAIEQKKSLWLPAMGLAIASFLLPVFALDWINQHLVIPAVMAMDPNSVPQAAKLWQGFNIPLALSGITLVLGGVLYLNYATLVTWLTRLVKPLPKAEQMFDAVLAYLATLASWQTQMLQQKRSSGYMLLFFAVLALILLYQPLPLPATFSASLFDVHFYEVAIALALIASALLCVLSTSRLLSVLALGMAGFMTTLVFMIYSAPDVAKTLLLVETLMVVFVVLLMRHMPYLSTVARHSVPRRTLNAVIASVIGASVTLILLNITAHPIDTTLSDYFAQQSVPGGHGRNIVNVILVDFRAFDTLGEVIVVVMASLVAISLLPKRTEQPQKIHSLIFATTAHIVTALMLMFSLYLLLRGHNAPGGGFIGALIAVIGFSLLLFAESPQYVRDRLHFSPLNIALFGILLSFMAGAMSVAVGLPFLTGLWWKEILPLGTPLLFDVGIYLAIIGGVMNMLLRVKEELD
;
A
#
# COMPACT_ATOMS: atom_id res chain seq x y z
N MET A 1 2.42 24.42 -19.60
CA MET A 1 1.33 24.68 -18.67
C MET A 1 0.52 25.93 -19.02
N PHE A 2 1.12 27.12 -19.09
CA PHE A 2 0.39 28.35 -19.41
C PHE A 2 -0.36 28.29 -20.75
N TYR A 3 0.31 27.85 -21.81
CA TYR A 3 -0.30 27.66 -23.13
C TYR A 3 -1.45 26.63 -23.09
N TRP A 4 -1.28 25.54 -22.38
CA TRP A 4 -2.32 24.52 -22.25
C TRP A 4 -3.55 25.02 -21.47
N HIS A 5 -3.31 25.83 -20.43
CA HIS A 5 -4.40 26.50 -19.70
C HIS A 5 -5.18 27.49 -20.57
N GLN A 6 -4.48 28.28 -21.42
CA GLN A 6 -5.13 29.24 -22.34
C GLN A 6 -5.93 28.59 -23.46
N THR A 7 -5.53 27.40 -23.91
CA THR A 7 -6.23 26.66 -24.99
C THR A 7 -7.46 25.87 -24.52
N GLY A 8 -7.91 26.08 -23.28
CA GLY A 8 -9.10 25.43 -22.74
C GLY A 8 -8.89 24.01 -22.23
N GLY A 9 -7.62 23.62 -22.00
CA GLY A 9 -7.20 22.41 -21.34
C GLY A 9 -7.92 21.14 -21.77
N ASN A 10 -7.62 20.62 -22.96
CA ASN A 10 -8.13 19.30 -23.35
C ASN A 10 -7.69 18.27 -22.30
N ALA A 11 -8.63 17.58 -21.68
CA ALA A 11 -8.31 16.47 -20.82
C ALA A 11 -7.58 15.39 -21.65
N TRP A 12 -6.38 15.03 -21.24
CA TRP A 12 -5.64 13.93 -21.88
C TRP A 12 -5.95 12.66 -21.11
N GLN A 13 -6.41 11.64 -21.80
CA GLN A 13 -6.79 10.37 -21.21
C GLN A 13 -6.26 9.19 -21.99
N VAL A 14 -5.71 8.21 -21.28
CA VAL A 14 -5.34 6.89 -21.79
C VAL A 14 -5.88 5.84 -20.85
N THR A 15 -6.58 4.87 -21.36
CA THR A 15 -7.07 3.74 -20.57
C THR A 15 -5.89 2.87 -20.13
N TRP A 16 -5.78 2.64 -18.82
CA TRP A 16 -4.71 1.82 -18.24
C TRP A 16 -5.22 0.48 -17.75
N VAL A 17 -6.18 0.46 -16.84
CA VAL A 17 -6.79 -0.76 -16.30
C VAL A 17 -8.31 -0.69 -16.47
N PRO A 18 -8.87 -1.21 -17.59
CA PRO A 18 -10.30 -1.07 -17.90
C PRO A 18 -11.21 -1.69 -16.83
N GLY A 19 -10.85 -2.83 -16.27
CA GLY A 19 -11.66 -3.52 -15.26
C GLY A 19 -11.83 -2.77 -13.94
N LEU A 20 -11.01 -1.74 -13.68
CA LEU A 20 -11.09 -0.88 -12.50
C LEU A 20 -11.48 0.56 -12.83
N ASP A 21 -11.81 0.87 -14.09
CA ASP A 21 -11.98 2.25 -14.59
C ASP A 21 -10.80 3.18 -14.19
N LEU A 22 -9.60 2.59 -14.06
CA LEU A 22 -8.38 3.31 -13.76
C LEU A 22 -7.76 3.81 -15.05
N ASN A 23 -7.93 5.09 -15.31
CA ASN A 23 -7.44 5.76 -16.50
C ASN A 23 -6.33 6.76 -16.15
N LEU A 24 -5.30 6.83 -16.99
CA LEU A 24 -4.33 7.92 -16.94
C LEU A 24 -5.00 9.15 -17.53
N SER A 25 -5.73 9.89 -16.70
CA SER A 25 -6.42 11.12 -17.10
C SER A 25 -5.85 12.32 -16.36
N PHE A 26 -5.49 13.34 -17.13
CA PHE A 26 -4.90 14.57 -16.61
C PHE A 26 -5.69 15.78 -17.12
N ARG A 27 -6.00 16.69 -16.19
CA ARG A 27 -6.72 17.93 -16.46
C ARG A 27 -6.02 19.11 -15.80
N LEU A 28 -5.90 20.21 -16.52
CA LEU A 28 -5.32 21.44 -16.00
C LEU A 28 -6.37 22.56 -16.01
N ASP A 29 -7.07 22.71 -14.90
CA ASP A 29 -7.98 23.84 -14.65
C ASP A 29 -7.33 24.92 -13.79
N GLY A 30 -8.08 25.94 -13.40
CA GLY A 30 -7.55 27.07 -12.62
C GLY A 30 -6.93 26.67 -11.29
N LEU A 31 -7.54 25.71 -10.56
CA LEU A 31 -7.01 25.22 -9.30
C LEU A 31 -5.74 24.39 -9.50
N SER A 32 -5.75 23.48 -10.46
CA SER A 32 -4.57 22.69 -10.83
C SER A 32 -3.43 23.58 -11.32
N PHE A 33 -3.74 24.61 -12.12
CA PHE A 33 -2.74 25.56 -12.63
C PHE A 33 -2.08 26.37 -11.52
N LEU A 34 -2.85 26.84 -10.54
CA LEU A 34 -2.34 27.53 -9.35
C LEU A 34 -1.32 26.67 -8.61
N PHE A 35 -1.72 25.43 -8.26
CA PHE A 35 -0.84 24.52 -7.52
C PHE A 35 0.37 24.06 -8.35
N ALA A 36 0.19 23.71 -9.61
CA ALA A 36 1.27 23.29 -10.48
C ALA A 36 2.32 24.38 -10.67
N SER A 37 1.88 25.64 -10.81
CA SER A 37 2.76 26.80 -10.91
C SER A 37 3.60 27.02 -9.64
N LEU A 38 2.98 26.85 -8.45
CA LEU A 38 3.68 26.94 -7.17
C LEU A 38 4.65 25.78 -6.98
N ILE A 39 4.24 24.54 -7.31
CA ILE A 39 5.07 23.33 -7.18
C ILE A 39 6.32 23.44 -8.04
N THR A 40 6.16 23.81 -9.31
CA THR A 40 7.29 23.90 -10.25
C THR A 40 8.14 25.15 -10.04
N GLY A 41 7.51 26.32 -9.89
CA GLY A 41 8.22 27.60 -9.75
C GLY A 41 9.05 27.68 -8.46
N ILE A 42 8.43 27.42 -7.32
CA ILE A 42 9.15 27.40 -6.03
C ILE A 42 10.08 26.19 -5.97
N GLY A 43 9.68 25.05 -6.54
CA GLY A 43 10.52 23.85 -6.63
C GLY A 43 11.83 24.09 -7.36
N ALA A 44 11.81 24.80 -8.49
CA ALA A 44 13.01 25.18 -9.23
C ALA A 44 13.96 26.07 -8.38
N LEU A 45 13.42 27.07 -7.69
CA LEU A 45 14.23 27.95 -6.82
C LEU A 45 14.83 27.18 -5.64
N ILE A 46 14.09 26.25 -5.07
CA ILE A 46 14.57 25.37 -3.98
C ILE A 46 15.63 24.38 -4.49
N GLN A 47 15.51 23.86 -5.72
CA GLN A 47 16.55 23.03 -6.32
C GLN A 47 17.86 23.82 -6.49
N ILE A 48 17.78 25.08 -6.96
CA ILE A 48 18.94 25.98 -7.08
C ILE A 48 19.59 26.23 -5.71
N TYR A 49 18.77 26.47 -4.67
CA TYR A 49 19.23 26.60 -3.30
C TYR A 49 19.90 25.32 -2.78
N ALA A 50 19.28 24.16 -3.04
CA ALA A 50 19.74 22.86 -2.60
C ALA A 50 21.10 22.49 -3.21
N LEU A 51 21.40 22.86 -4.45
CA LEU A 51 22.70 22.63 -5.09
C LEU A 51 23.87 23.22 -4.26
N ALA A 52 23.68 24.40 -3.69
CA ALA A 52 24.70 25.00 -2.84
C ALA A 52 24.66 24.51 -1.38
N TYR A 53 23.45 24.25 -0.87
CA TYR A 53 23.24 23.79 0.50
C TYR A 53 23.81 22.39 0.73
N MET A 54 23.59 21.46 -0.22
CA MET A 54 23.97 20.05 -0.15
C MET A 54 25.35 19.74 -0.75
N LYS A 55 26.09 20.76 -1.22
CA LYS A 55 27.35 20.54 -1.97
C LYS A 55 28.37 19.62 -1.27
N GLU A 56 28.43 19.70 0.04
CA GLU A 56 29.41 18.96 0.87
C GLU A 56 28.93 17.56 1.27
N LYS A 57 27.69 17.15 0.91
CA LYS A 57 27.12 15.84 1.27
C LYS A 57 27.42 14.80 0.20
N ALA A 58 27.91 13.62 0.60
CA ALA A 58 28.22 12.52 -0.32
C ALA A 58 26.98 12.05 -1.10
N ALA A 59 25.83 11.94 -0.46
CA ALA A 59 24.57 11.46 -1.04
C ALA A 59 23.76 12.56 -1.77
N ARG A 60 24.42 13.63 -2.28
CA ARG A 60 23.75 14.76 -2.94
C ARG A 60 22.91 14.35 -4.16
N PHE A 61 23.35 13.36 -4.93
CA PHE A 61 22.59 12.87 -6.10
C PHE A 61 21.26 12.27 -5.69
N SER A 62 21.26 11.36 -4.72
CA SER A 62 20.04 10.75 -4.20
C SER A 62 19.08 11.79 -3.61
N PHE A 63 19.63 12.84 -2.98
CA PHE A 63 18.85 13.95 -2.47
C PHE A 63 18.06 14.67 -3.57
N HIS A 64 18.75 15.06 -4.65
CA HIS A 64 18.12 15.76 -5.78
C HIS A 64 17.13 14.85 -6.53
N LEU A 65 17.45 13.56 -6.66
CA LEU A 65 16.55 12.56 -7.22
C LEU A 65 15.24 12.47 -6.41
N TYR A 66 15.34 12.28 -5.09
CA TYR A 66 14.15 12.20 -4.23
C TYR A 66 13.33 13.49 -4.25
N LEU A 67 13.99 14.64 -4.28
CA LEU A 67 13.31 15.93 -4.34
C LEU A 67 12.56 16.12 -5.68
N THR A 68 13.14 15.66 -6.78
CA THR A 68 12.50 15.67 -8.11
C THR A 68 11.35 14.67 -8.20
N LEU A 69 11.53 13.45 -7.71
CA LEU A 69 10.45 12.45 -7.67
C LEU A 69 9.27 12.94 -6.82
N PHE A 70 9.57 13.60 -5.70
CA PHE A 70 8.53 14.21 -4.87
C PHE A 70 7.80 15.33 -5.63
N MET A 71 8.51 16.17 -6.39
CA MET A 71 7.91 17.22 -7.23
C MET A 71 6.97 16.62 -8.29
N LEU A 72 7.41 15.56 -8.97
CA LEU A 72 6.60 14.85 -9.98
C LEU A 72 5.36 14.20 -9.35
N ALA A 73 5.51 13.57 -8.19
CA ALA A 73 4.38 13.02 -7.46
C ALA A 73 3.35 14.09 -7.07
N MET A 74 3.81 15.24 -6.57
CA MET A 74 2.91 16.36 -6.26
C MET A 74 2.23 16.96 -7.49
N LEU A 75 2.92 17.03 -8.63
CA LEU A 75 2.30 17.43 -9.90
C LEU A 75 1.21 16.42 -10.30
N GLY A 76 1.52 15.14 -10.20
CA GLY A 76 0.53 14.09 -10.46
C GLY A 76 -0.74 14.24 -9.61
N VAL A 77 -0.62 14.55 -8.30
CA VAL A 77 -1.79 14.80 -7.44
C VAL A 77 -2.67 15.92 -7.98
N VAL A 78 -2.07 17.06 -8.38
CA VAL A 78 -2.85 18.26 -8.73
C VAL A 78 -3.38 18.28 -10.16
N VAL A 79 -2.84 17.46 -11.05
CA VAL A 79 -3.33 17.38 -12.44
C VAL A 79 -4.17 16.16 -12.76
N SER A 80 -4.26 15.17 -11.84
CA SER A 80 -5.07 13.97 -12.05
C SER A 80 -6.56 14.32 -12.11
N ASP A 81 -7.26 13.77 -13.12
CA ASP A 81 -8.72 13.83 -13.24
C ASP A 81 -9.40 12.48 -12.95
N ASN A 82 -8.65 11.52 -12.42
CA ASN A 82 -9.17 10.26 -11.91
C ASN A 82 -8.79 10.12 -10.43
N ILE A 83 -9.75 9.80 -9.55
CA ILE A 83 -9.52 9.76 -8.09
C ILE A 83 -8.59 8.62 -7.66
N LEU A 84 -8.56 7.49 -8.38
CA LEU A 84 -7.61 6.41 -8.11
C LEU A 84 -6.19 6.79 -8.55
N LEU A 85 -6.06 7.47 -9.70
CA LEU A 85 -4.77 8.01 -10.14
C LEU A 85 -4.25 9.08 -9.17
N LEU A 86 -5.14 9.98 -8.71
CA LEU A 86 -4.81 10.96 -7.67
C LEU A 86 -4.29 10.25 -6.43
N PHE A 87 -4.93 9.17 -5.99
CA PHE A 87 -4.49 8.39 -4.83
C PHE A 87 -3.10 7.75 -5.04
N ILE A 88 -2.81 7.21 -6.22
CA ILE A 88 -1.48 6.68 -6.53
C ILE A 88 -0.40 7.75 -6.33
N PHE A 89 -0.59 8.93 -6.92
CA PHE A 89 0.34 10.03 -6.74
C PHE A 89 0.38 10.56 -5.30
N TRP A 90 -0.76 10.53 -4.59
CA TRP A 90 -0.84 10.85 -3.17
C TRP A 90 0.07 9.97 -2.32
N GLU A 91 0.05 8.66 -2.54
CA GLU A 91 0.95 7.74 -1.83
C GLU A 91 2.40 7.84 -2.30
N LEU A 92 2.66 8.14 -3.56
CA LEU A 92 4.01 8.47 -4.02
C LEU A 92 4.57 9.70 -3.29
N THR A 93 3.73 10.71 -2.97
CA THR A 93 4.19 11.83 -2.12
C THR A 93 4.50 11.38 -0.68
N THR A 94 3.77 10.42 -0.15
CA THR A 94 4.01 9.84 1.19
C THR A 94 5.37 9.13 1.22
N ILE A 95 5.64 8.26 0.25
CA ILE A 95 6.90 7.51 0.15
C ILE A 95 8.10 8.44 -0.07
N THR A 96 8.00 9.34 -1.04
CA THR A 96 9.12 10.24 -1.37
C THR A 96 9.41 11.23 -0.23
N SER A 97 8.38 11.71 0.49
CA SER A 97 8.58 12.54 1.68
C SER A 97 9.23 11.77 2.83
N TYR A 98 8.87 10.49 3.03
CA TYR A 98 9.53 9.61 3.98
C TYR A 98 11.04 9.50 3.70
N LEU A 99 11.43 9.28 2.44
CA LEU A 99 12.84 9.23 2.03
C LEU A 99 13.57 10.57 2.27
N LEU A 100 12.89 11.69 2.02
CA LEU A 100 13.44 13.03 2.24
C LEU A 100 13.57 13.39 3.73
N ILE A 101 12.57 13.05 4.56
CA ILE A 101 12.61 13.30 6.02
C ILE A 101 13.67 12.41 6.67
N GLY A 102 13.75 11.15 6.25
CA GLY A 102 14.72 10.16 6.70
C GLY A 102 16.11 10.28 6.05
N PHE A 103 16.38 11.32 5.26
CA PHE A 103 17.63 11.46 4.49
C PHE A 103 18.88 11.31 5.35
N ASN A 104 18.88 11.84 6.56
CA ASN A 104 19.98 11.67 7.53
C ASN A 104 19.74 10.38 8.37
N HIS A 105 19.67 9.24 7.69
CA HIS A 105 19.32 7.93 8.30
C HIS A 105 20.28 7.46 9.39
N ASP A 106 21.51 7.99 9.43
CA ASP A 106 22.48 7.73 10.51
C ASP A 106 21.93 8.17 11.87
N LYS A 107 21.07 9.17 11.90
CA LYS A 107 20.47 9.72 13.13
C LYS A 107 19.20 8.96 13.50
N PRO A 108 19.13 8.33 14.71
CA PRO A 108 17.91 7.61 15.14
C PRO A 108 16.66 8.48 15.16
N VAL A 109 16.81 9.76 15.54
CA VAL A 109 15.70 10.74 15.54
C VAL A 109 15.13 10.96 14.14
N SER A 110 15.99 11.04 13.11
CA SER A 110 15.55 11.20 11.72
C SER A 110 14.72 10.00 11.25
N ARG A 111 15.16 8.78 11.59
CA ARG A 111 14.43 7.54 11.25
C ARG A 111 13.08 7.47 11.97
N LYS A 112 13.05 7.76 13.29
CA LYS A 112 11.80 7.76 14.07
C LYS A 112 10.80 8.76 13.48
N ASN A 113 11.24 9.99 13.21
CA ASN A 113 10.37 11.05 12.71
C ASN A 113 9.88 10.80 11.27
N ALA A 114 10.72 10.22 10.42
CA ALA A 114 10.32 9.79 9.08
C ALA A 114 9.24 8.70 9.15
N LEU A 115 9.46 7.67 9.98
CA LEU A 115 8.48 6.59 10.18
C LEU A 115 7.17 7.13 10.75
N GLN A 116 7.22 8.05 11.70
CA GLN A 116 6.02 8.70 12.26
C GLN A 116 5.23 9.43 11.18
N SER A 117 5.91 10.22 10.34
CA SER A 117 5.27 10.90 9.20
C SER A 117 4.63 9.90 8.22
N LEU A 118 5.33 8.82 7.88
CA LEU A 118 4.83 7.75 7.01
C LEU A 118 3.58 7.10 7.58
N LEU A 119 3.61 6.70 8.85
CA LEU A 119 2.48 6.00 9.48
C LEU A 119 1.24 6.89 9.60
N VAL A 120 1.42 8.16 10.01
CA VAL A 120 0.28 9.08 10.15
C VAL A 120 -0.33 9.40 8.78
N THR A 121 0.50 9.78 7.79
CA THR A 121 -0.01 10.17 6.47
C THR A 121 -0.46 8.98 5.64
N GLY A 122 0.16 7.80 5.80
CA GLY A 122 -0.24 6.57 5.13
C GLY A 122 -1.54 5.98 5.68
N ALA A 123 -1.70 5.96 7.02
CA ALA A 123 -2.98 5.55 7.62
C ALA A 123 -4.14 6.44 7.17
N GLY A 124 -3.91 7.76 7.11
CA GLY A 124 -4.88 8.70 6.54
C GLY A 124 -5.10 8.48 5.05
N GLY A 125 -4.06 8.11 4.30
CA GLY A 125 -4.16 7.75 2.89
C GLY A 125 -5.04 6.52 2.66
N LEU A 126 -4.93 5.49 3.48
CA LEU A 126 -5.82 4.33 3.40
C LEU A 126 -7.30 4.69 3.68
N ALA A 127 -7.54 5.56 4.67
CA ALA A 127 -8.88 6.08 4.89
C ALA A 127 -9.38 6.88 3.67
N LEU A 128 -8.52 7.72 3.09
CA LEU A 128 -8.83 8.44 1.85
C LEU A 128 -9.20 7.48 0.72
N LEU A 129 -8.43 6.42 0.50
CA LEU A 129 -8.73 5.44 -0.54
C LEU A 129 -10.13 4.87 -0.39
N ALA A 130 -10.48 4.45 0.83
CA ALA A 130 -11.83 3.94 1.10
C ALA A 130 -12.91 5.00 0.81
N GLY A 131 -12.69 6.25 1.22
CA GLY A 131 -13.61 7.36 0.92
C GLY A 131 -13.75 7.66 -0.57
N LEU A 132 -12.64 7.60 -1.33
CA LEU A 132 -12.64 7.80 -2.77
C LEU A 132 -13.33 6.64 -3.52
N ILE A 133 -13.13 5.40 -3.08
CA ILE A 133 -13.85 4.25 -3.65
C ILE A 133 -15.37 4.41 -3.45
N LEU A 134 -15.80 4.76 -2.23
CA LEU A 134 -17.22 5.03 -1.98
C LEU A 134 -17.74 6.15 -2.88
N LEU A 135 -16.97 7.22 -3.06
CA LEU A 135 -17.33 8.34 -3.93
C LEU A 135 -17.49 7.89 -5.39
N GLY A 136 -16.54 7.09 -5.89
CA GLY A 136 -16.62 6.55 -7.26
C GLY A 136 -17.81 5.61 -7.46
N LEU A 137 -18.13 4.79 -6.47
CA LEU A 137 -19.31 3.91 -6.50
C LEU A 137 -20.63 4.71 -6.53
N MET A 138 -20.72 5.81 -5.76
CA MET A 138 -21.91 6.69 -5.77
C MET A 138 -22.10 7.41 -7.11
N ALA A 139 -21.02 7.81 -7.75
CA ALA A 139 -21.04 8.50 -9.04
C ALA A 139 -21.07 7.55 -10.25
N ASN A 140 -20.86 6.26 -10.03
CA ASN A 140 -20.64 5.25 -11.07
C ASN A 140 -19.48 5.62 -12.03
N SER A 141 -18.49 6.36 -11.53
CA SER A 141 -17.28 6.77 -12.26
C SER A 141 -16.17 7.17 -11.29
N TYR A 142 -14.91 6.93 -11.66
CA TYR A 142 -13.75 7.41 -10.92
C TYR A 142 -13.14 8.70 -11.50
N GLN A 143 -13.76 9.29 -12.49
CA GLN A 143 -13.31 10.54 -13.11
C GLN A 143 -13.84 11.74 -12.32
N ILE A 144 -12.94 12.65 -11.86
CA ILE A 144 -13.29 13.77 -10.97
C ILE A 144 -14.27 14.73 -11.65
N SER A 145 -14.07 15.04 -12.91
CA SER A 145 -14.98 15.91 -13.68
C SER A 145 -16.42 15.37 -13.70
N VAL A 146 -16.58 14.07 -13.94
CA VAL A 146 -17.88 13.39 -13.95
C VAL A 146 -18.50 13.35 -12.55
N ILE A 147 -17.69 13.07 -11.53
CA ILE A 147 -18.15 13.04 -10.13
C ILE A 147 -18.70 14.40 -9.71
N ILE A 148 -18.05 15.50 -10.11
CA ILE A 148 -18.51 16.86 -9.80
C ILE A 148 -19.86 17.16 -10.49
N GLU A 149 -20.07 16.71 -11.72
CA GLU A 149 -21.35 16.87 -12.43
C GLU A 149 -22.51 16.14 -11.74
N HIS A 150 -22.21 15.05 -11.00
CA HIS A 150 -23.21 14.28 -10.26
C HIS A 150 -23.32 14.66 -8.78
N ALA A 151 -22.82 15.82 -8.37
CA ALA A 151 -22.73 16.23 -6.96
C ALA A 151 -24.08 16.18 -6.23
N ASP A 152 -25.17 16.63 -6.87
CA ASP A 152 -26.53 16.65 -6.28
C ASP A 152 -27.07 15.24 -6.03
N HIS A 153 -26.77 14.27 -6.90
CA HIS A 153 -27.16 12.88 -6.73
C HIS A 153 -26.34 12.24 -5.58
N ILE A 154 -25.05 12.51 -5.51
CA ILE A 154 -24.15 12.02 -4.48
C ILE A 154 -24.57 12.52 -3.10
N ALA A 155 -24.99 13.78 -2.99
CA ALA A 155 -25.40 14.39 -1.73
C ALA A 155 -26.58 13.68 -1.05
N GLN A 156 -27.43 12.98 -1.82
CA GLN A 156 -28.59 12.25 -1.32
C GLN A 156 -28.30 10.77 -1.03
N HIS A 157 -27.09 10.27 -1.34
CA HIS A 157 -26.77 8.86 -1.23
C HIS A 157 -26.44 8.46 0.23
N PRO A 158 -26.89 7.28 0.73
CA PRO A 158 -26.59 6.82 2.10
C PRO A 158 -25.09 6.78 2.45
N TRP A 159 -24.21 6.57 1.49
CA TRP A 159 -22.76 6.51 1.70
C TRP A 159 -22.06 7.88 1.65
N PHE A 160 -22.81 8.96 1.47
CA PHE A 160 -22.27 10.32 1.43
C PHE A 160 -21.48 10.67 2.70
N MET A 161 -22.09 10.50 3.88
CA MET A 161 -21.44 10.82 5.15
C MET A 161 -20.24 9.91 5.46
N PRO A 162 -20.29 8.59 5.29
CA PRO A 162 -19.11 7.74 5.40
C PRO A 162 -17.96 8.17 4.48
N SER A 163 -18.25 8.45 3.20
CA SER A 163 -17.25 8.93 2.25
C SER A 163 -16.63 10.25 2.69
N LEU A 164 -17.46 11.22 3.08
CA LEU A 164 -17.02 12.53 3.58
C LEU A 164 -16.05 12.39 4.77
N ILE A 165 -16.43 11.62 5.79
CA ILE A 165 -15.58 11.42 6.99
C ILE A 165 -14.22 10.81 6.62
N LEU A 166 -14.21 9.82 5.75
CA LEU A 166 -12.98 9.14 5.32
C LEU A 166 -12.06 10.06 4.49
N VAL A 167 -12.65 10.86 3.60
CA VAL A 167 -11.93 11.88 2.82
C VAL A 167 -11.33 12.95 3.76
N LEU A 168 -12.11 13.44 4.73
CA LEU A 168 -11.65 14.41 5.73
C LEU A 168 -10.48 13.86 6.56
N LEU A 169 -10.53 12.60 6.98
CA LEU A 169 -9.42 11.94 7.68
C LEU A 169 -8.15 11.96 6.85
N GLY A 170 -8.22 11.60 5.57
CA GLY A 170 -7.09 11.66 4.66
C GLY A 170 -6.52 13.07 4.48
N ALA A 171 -7.39 14.05 4.26
CA ALA A 171 -6.99 15.45 4.12
C ALA A 171 -6.35 16.01 5.41
N PHE A 172 -6.92 15.70 6.59
CA PHE A 172 -6.45 16.20 7.88
C PHE A 172 -5.10 15.62 8.29
N THR A 173 -4.87 14.33 8.05
CA THR A 173 -3.57 13.72 8.33
C THR A 173 -2.48 14.31 7.44
N LYS A 174 -2.73 14.50 6.15
CA LYS A 174 -1.75 15.06 5.19
C LYS A 174 -1.49 16.54 5.46
N SER A 175 -2.53 17.33 5.77
CA SER A 175 -2.42 18.76 6.09
C SER A 175 -2.21 19.05 7.58
N ALA A 176 -1.79 18.07 8.35
CA ALA A 176 -1.42 18.21 9.76
C ALA A 176 -2.44 19.00 10.58
N GLN A 177 -3.75 18.71 10.40
CA GLN A 177 -4.81 19.28 11.22
C GLN A 177 -4.85 18.61 12.60
N PHE A 178 -5.39 19.29 13.59
CA PHE A 178 -5.61 18.70 14.90
C PHE A 178 -6.56 17.46 14.79
N PRO A 179 -6.23 16.34 15.45
CA PRO A 179 -5.13 16.09 16.38
C PRO A 179 -3.80 15.65 15.72
N PHE A 180 -3.73 15.50 14.40
CA PHE A 180 -2.59 14.96 13.64
C PHE A 180 -1.44 15.97 13.40
N HIS A 181 -1.49 17.15 13.99
CA HIS A 181 -0.55 18.26 13.73
C HIS A 181 0.91 17.98 14.12
N PHE A 182 1.17 16.99 14.96
CA PHE A 182 2.46 16.74 15.60
C PHE A 182 3.54 16.20 14.66
N TRP A 183 3.19 15.47 13.61
CA TRP A 183 4.19 14.90 12.71
C TRP A 183 4.95 15.95 11.91
N LEU A 184 4.30 17.08 11.59
CA LEU A 184 4.90 18.12 10.74
C LEU A 184 6.08 18.84 11.43
N PRO A 185 6.02 19.28 12.69
CA PRO A 185 7.20 19.77 13.42
C PRO A 185 8.30 18.69 13.55
N ASN A 186 7.95 17.44 13.77
CA ASN A 186 8.92 16.36 13.87
C ASN A 186 9.62 16.08 12.52
N ALA A 187 8.95 16.32 11.40
CA ALA A 187 9.55 16.25 10.06
C ALA A 187 10.69 17.27 9.83
N MET A 188 10.88 18.25 10.75
CA MET A 188 12.01 19.21 10.69
C MET A 188 13.38 18.56 10.90
N ALA A 189 13.47 17.26 11.19
CA ALA A 189 14.71 16.50 11.13
C ALA A 189 15.33 16.41 9.71
N ALA A 190 14.53 16.66 8.69
CA ALA A 190 14.94 16.74 7.28
C ALA A 190 15.96 17.87 7.04
N PRO A 191 16.80 17.82 5.98
CA PRO A 191 17.58 18.96 5.51
C PRO A 191 16.69 20.18 5.19
N THR A 192 17.21 21.39 5.38
CA THR A 192 16.40 22.62 5.25
C THR A 192 15.77 22.82 3.86
N PRO A 193 16.41 22.49 2.73
CA PRO A 193 15.74 22.57 1.42
C PRO A 193 14.47 21.72 1.33
N VAL A 194 14.49 20.53 1.95
CA VAL A 194 13.29 19.65 2.05
C VAL A 194 12.17 20.36 2.81
N SER A 195 12.49 20.90 3.98
CA SER A 195 11.49 21.62 4.80
C SER A 195 10.94 22.85 4.08
N ALA A 196 11.80 23.58 3.34
CA ALA A 196 11.36 24.70 2.53
C ALA A 196 10.35 24.28 1.47
N TYR A 197 10.54 23.15 0.82
CA TYR A 197 9.65 22.66 -0.23
C TYR A 197 8.37 22.02 0.29
N LEU A 198 8.50 21.04 1.22
CA LEU A 198 7.36 20.30 1.74
C LEU A 198 6.33 21.21 2.43
N HIS A 199 6.81 22.27 3.09
CA HIS A 199 5.95 23.09 3.96
C HIS A 199 5.54 24.43 3.36
N SER A 200 6.10 24.85 2.22
CA SER A 200 5.68 26.08 1.55
C SER A 200 4.68 25.84 0.42
N ALA A 201 4.98 24.93 -0.50
CA ALA A 201 4.25 24.83 -1.75
C ALA A 201 3.62 23.46 -2.02
N THR A 202 4.01 22.39 -1.26
CA THR A 202 3.72 21.01 -1.68
C THR A 202 3.00 20.18 -0.63
N MET A 203 3.64 19.17 -0.04
CA MET A 203 3.05 18.05 0.71
C MET A 203 1.89 18.43 1.63
N VAL A 204 2.11 19.40 2.51
CA VAL A 204 1.12 19.79 3.51
C VAL A 204 -0.10 20.49 2.93
N LYS A 205 0.02 21.00 1.70
CA LYS A 205 -1.08 21.60 0.95
C LYS A 205 -1.83 20.60 0.07
N ALA A 206 -1.37 19.35 -0.04
CA ALA A 206 -2.10 18.33 -0.80
C ALA A 206 -3.49 18.07 -0.20
N GLY A 207 -3.62 18.02 1.14
CA GLY A 207 -4.95 17.91 1.76
C GLY A 207 -5.80 19.17 1.57
N ILE A 208 -5.21 20.37 1.58
CA ILE A 208 -5.93 21.61 1.23
C ILE A 208 -6.39 21.59 -0.23
N TYR A 209 -5.54 21.12 -1.16
CA TYR A 209 -5.91 20.90 -2.55
C TYR A 209 -7.09 19.91 -2.67
N LEU A 210 -7.03 18.79 -1.97
CA LEU A 210 -8.08 17.78 -1.98
C LEU A 210 -9.41 18.35 -1.47
N LEU A 211 -9.40 19.08 -0.35
CA LEU A 211 -10.59 19.75 0.18
C LEU A 211 -11.13 20.78 -0.83
N ALA A 212 -10.26 21.59 -1.42
CA ALA A 212 -10.65 22.54 -2.45
C ALA A 212 -11.21 21.87 -3.72
N ARG A 213 -10.63 20.73 -4.13
CA ARG A 213 -11.05 19.98 -5.32
C ARG A 213 -12.40 19.30 -5.14
N LEU A 214 -12.68 18.81 -3.93
CA LEU A 214 -13.92 18.10 -3.62
C LEU A 214 -14.99 19.01 -2.98
N SER A 215 -14.73 20.32 -2.82
CA SER A 215 -15.72 21.27 -2.29
C SER A 215 -17.02 21.30 -3.10
N PRO A 216 -17.05 21.23 -4.45
CA PRO A 216 -18.30 21.21 -5.19
C PRO A 216 -19.25 20.07 -4.79
N ILE A 217 -18.69 18.97 -4.28
CA ILE A 217 -19.44 17.76 -3.89
C ILE A 217 -19.93 17.85 -2.45
N TYR A 218 -19.06 18.28 -1.52
CA TYR A 218 -19.31 18.16 -0.10
C TYR A 218 -19.72 19.47 0.59
N ALA A 219 -19.54 20.63 -0.04
CA ALA A 219 -19.79 21.93 0.58
C ALA A 219 -21.27 22.21 0.88
N SER A 220 -22.21 21.47 0.28
CA SER A 220 -23.63 21.54 0.57
C SER A 220 -23.98 20.99 1.98
N SER A 221 -23.08 20.26 2.63
CA SER A 221 -23.32 19.64 3.93
C SER A 221 -22.99 20.57 5.10
N ASP A 222 -23.88 20.71 6.05
CA ASP A 222 -23.61 21.40 7.31
C ASP A 222 -22.43 20.78 8.07
N PHE A 223 -22.25 19.46 7.97
CA PHE A 223 -21.13 18.79 8.62
C PHE A 223 -19.78 19.26 8.04
N TRP A 224 -19.70 19.49 6.73
CA TRP A 224 -18.51 20.08 6.10
C TRP A 224 -18.20 21.45 6.69
N PHE A 225 -19.19 22.32 6.75
CA PHE A 225 -19.03 23.67 7.30
C PHE A 225 -18.52 23.64 8.76
N TYR A 226 -19.22 22.94 9.65
CA TYR A 226 -18.82 22.89 11.07
C TYR A 226 -17.50 22.17 11.28
N CYS A 227 -17.26 21.05 10.61
CA CYS A 227 -16.03 20.28 10.78
C CYS A 227 -14.79 21.08 10.33
N LEU A 228 -14.83 21.67 9.12
CA LEU A 228 -13.68 22.42 8.62
C LEU A 228 -13.43 23.72 9.37
N THR A 229 -14.49 24.46 9.73
CA THR A 229 -14.36 25.72 10.46
C THR A 229 -13.82 25.49 11.87
N ILE A 230 -14.36 24.52 12.60
CA ILE A 230 -13.93 24.23 13.98
C ILE A 230 -12.52 23.60 13.98
N VAL A 231 -12.28 22.54 13.22
CA VAL A 231 -10.96 21.88 13.18
C VAL A 231 -9.89 22.85 12.69
N GLY A 232 -10.20 23.65 11.67
CA GLY A 232 -9.29 24.68 11.16
C GLY A 232 -8.94 25.73 12.20
N ALA A 233 -9.95 26.27 12.93
CA ALA A 233 -9.77 27.24 14.00
C ALA A 233 -8.95 26.67 15.15
N VAL A 234 -9.29 25.47 15.64
CA VAL A 234 -8.57 24.77 16.71
C VAL A 234 -7.12 24.50 16.29
N THR A 235 -6.89 23.99 15.09
CA THR A 235 -5.53 23.75 14.56
C THR A 235 -4.73 25.02 14.55
N ALA A 236 -5.29 26.10 13.98
CA ALA A 236 -4.58 27.36 13.85
C ALA A 236 -4.25 28.00 15.21
N LEU A 237 -5.21 28.05 16.12
CA LEU A 237 -5.00 28.63 17.45
C LEU A 237 -4.03 27.80 18.27
N TRP A 238 -4.23 26.47 18.35
CA TRP A 238 -3.37 25.58 19.09
C TRP A 238 -1.91 25.63 18.63
N CYS A 239 -1.70 25.54 17.30
CA CYS A 239 -0.34 25.61 16.74
C CYS A 239 0.28 27.00 16.86
N ALA A 240 -0.50 28.10 16.89
CA ALA A 240 0.00 29.42 17.18
C ALA A 240 0.59 29.50 18.60
N LEU A 241 -0.10 28.96 19.59
CA LEU A 241 0.39 28.88 20.97
C LEU A 241 1.64 28.02 21.09
N LEU A 242 1.69 26.87 20.42
CA LEU A 242 2.86 25.98 20.41
C LEU A 242 4.06 26.60 19.70
N ALA A 243 3.86 27.44 18.65
CA ALA A 243 4.93 28.13 17.95
C ALA A 243 5.73 29.06 18.84
N PHE A 244 5.05 29.77 19.78
CA PHE A 244 5.69 30.65 20.75
C PHE A 244 6.60 29.94 21.75
N LYS A 245 6.29 28.71 22.07
CA LYS A 245 7.06 27.89 23.00
C LYS A 245 8.37 27.37 22.41
N GLN A 246 8.54 27.43 21.09
CA GLN A 246 9.74 26.90 20.42
C GLN A 246 10.90 27.88 20.48
N THR A 247 12.11 27.38 20.67
CA THR A 247 13.38 28.10 20.59
C THR A 247 14.11 27.84 19.27
N ASP A 248 13.91 26.70 18.64
CA ASP A 248 14.46 26.39 17.31
C ASP A 248 13.67 27.14 16.23
N LEU A 249 14.37 27.98 15.44
CA LEU A 249 13.78 28.78 14.36
C LEU A 249 13.01 27.95 13.34
N LYS A 250 13.50 26.74 13.03
CA LYS A 250 12.89 25.83 12.07
C LYS A 250 11.58 25.25 12.63
N LEU A 251 11.54 24.91 13.92
CA LEU A 251 10.31 24.46 14.59
C LEU A 251 9.28 25.60 14.70
N MET A 252 9.71 26.83 14.99
CA MET A 252 8.82 28.00 14.98
C MET A 252 8.15 28.18 13.59
N LEU A 253 8.91 28.00 12.51
CA LEU A 253 8.37 28.03 11.16
C LEU A 253 7.41 26.84 10.90
N ALA A 254 7.72 25.65 11.39
CA ALA A 254 6.88 24.46 11.22
C ALA A 254 5.50 24.65 11.87
N TYR A 255 5.45 25.02 13.15
CA TYR A 255 4.19 25.30 13.81
C TYR A 255 3.41 26.43 13.13
N SER A 256 4.10 27.48 12.65
CA SER A 256 3.44 28.55 11.88
C SER A 256 2.93 28.08 10.50
N THR A 257 3.43 26.95 9.99
CA THR A 257 2.83 26.30 8.82
C THR A 257 1.51 25.63 9.18
N ASN A 258 1.45 24.88 10.30
CA ASN A 258 0.20 24.32 10.80
C ASN A 258 -0.87 25.41 11.02
N VAL A 259 -0.48 26.59 11.55
CA VAL A 259 -1.37 27.76 11.65
C VAL A 259 -1.94 28.16 10.30
N ALA A 260 -1.09 28.21 9.28
CA ALA A 260 -1.55 28.60 7.94
C ALA A 260 -2.50 27.53 7.33
N LEU A 261 -2.20 26.25 7.53
CA LEU A 261 -3.05 25.16 7.08
C LEU A 261 -4.41 25.16 7.79
N GLY A 262 -4.44 25.41 9.12
CA GLY A 262 -5.68 25.57 9.87
C GLY A 262 -6.53 26.74 9.36
N LYS A 263 -5.91 27.90 9.06
CA LYS A 263 -6.63 29.03 8.44
C LYS A 263 -7.20 28.67 7.06
N LEU A 264 -6.44 27.96 6.23
CA LEU A 264 -6.94 27.52 4.92
C LEU A 264 -8.11 26.55 5.07
N THR A 265 -8.03 25.61 5.99
CA THR A 265 -9.13 24.68 6.28
C THR A 265 -10.37 25.46 6.75
N LEU A 266 -10.22 26.44 7.64
CA LEU A 266 -11.32 27.30 8.08
C LEU A 266 -11.97 28.06 6.91
N LEU A 267 -11.16 28.66 6.02
CA LEU A 267 -11.67 29.42 4.87
C LEU A 267 -12.40 28.52 3.87
N LEU A 268 -11.91 27.30 3.63
CA LEU A 268 -12.61 26.33 2.79
C LEU A 268 -13.91 25.84 3.44
N GLY A 269 -13.95 25.77 4.78
CA GLY A 269 -15.18 25.46 5.52
C GLY A 269 -16.25 26.55 5.40
N LEU A 270 -15.85 27.85 5.38
CA LEU A 270 -16.77 28.96 5.13
C LEU A 270 -17.45 28.88 3.76
N GLY A 271 -16.72 28.43 2.73
CA GLY A 271 -17.25 28.14 1.41
C GLY A 271 -17.80 29.34 0.62
N THR A 272 -17.83 30.56 1.20
CA THR A 272 -18.31 31.77 0.48
C THR A 272 -17.29 32.18 -0.59
N GLU A 273 -17.75 32.83 -1.66
CA GLU A 273 -16.91 33.36 -2.75
C GLU A 273 -15.70 34.14 -2.21
N VAL A 274 -15.95 35.04 -1.25
CA VAL A 274 -14.90 35.84 -0.63
C VAL A 274 -13.94 35.00 0.19
N ALA A 275 -14.43 33.95 0.87
CA ALA A 275 -13.58 33.04 1.64
C ALA A 275 -12.70 32.18 0.74
N LEU A 276 -13.24 31.69 -0.37
CA LEU A 276 -12.49 30.96 -1.39
C LEU A 276 -11.44 31.84 -2.06
N THR A 277 -11.79 33.09 -2.38
CA THR A 277 -10.84 34.10 -2.88
C THR A 277 -9.73 34.34 -1.86
N ALA A 278 -10.05 34.51 -0.57
CA ALA A 278 -9.08 34.65 0.51
C ALA A 278 -8.16 33.42 0.63
N ALA A 279 -8.72 32.21 0.47
CA ALA A 279 -7.96 30.96 0.51
C ALA A 279 -6.93 30.89 -0.63
N VAL A 280 -7.33 31.19 -1.87
CA VAL A 280 -6.45 31.21 -3.04
C VAL A 280 -5.32 32.23 -2.85
N LEU A 281 -5.66 33.47 -2.47
CA LEU A 281 -4.67 34.52 -2.22
C LEU A 281 -3.70 34.12 -1.09
N PHE A 282 -4.22 33.45 -0.06
CA PHE A 282 -3.37 32.99 1.05
C PHE A 282 -2.48 31.80 0.70
N ILE A 283 -2.95 30.83 -0.10
CA ILE A 283 -2.12 29.76 -0.64
C ILE A 283 -0.94 30.35 -1.38
N PHE A 284 -1.19 31.39 -2.21
CA PHE A 284 -0.18 32.04 -3.02
C PHE A 284 0.82 32.83 -2.15
N ALA A 285 0.35 33.73 -1.30
CA ALA A 285 1.17 34.51 -0.39
C ALA A 285 2.02 33.66 0.56
N HIS A 286 1.38 32.63 1.18
CA HIS A 286 2.03 31.71 2.10
C HIS A 286 3.20 30.98 1.43
N SER A 287 3.04 30.55 0.19
CA SER A 287 4.08 29.81 -0.54
C SER A 287 5.34 30.64 -0.69
N PHE A 288 5.22 31.94 -1.02
CA PHE A 288 6.33 32.84 -1.26
C PHE A 288 7.10 33.17 0.04
N TYR A 289 6.41 33.74 1.03
CA TYR A 289 7.10 34.15 2.24
C TYR A 289 7.63 32.97 3.07
N LYS A 290 6.94 31.82 3.01
CA LYS A 290 7.35 30.67 3.79
C LYS A 290 8.61 30.00 3.23
N ALA A 291 8.69 29.83 1.91
CA ALA A 291 9.89 29.30 1.25
C ALA A 291 11.09 30.21 1.51
N ALA A 292 10.91 31.55 1.36
CA ALA A 292 11.96 32.52 1.66
C ALA A 292 12.45 32.39 3.11
N LEU A 293 11.54 32.35 4.11
CA LEU A 293 11.93 32.28 5.52
C LEU A 293 12.64 30.95 5.86
N PHE A 294 12.21 29.80 5.31
CA PHE A 294 12.92 28.54 5.51
C PHE A 294 14.33 28.56 4.92
N MET A 295 14.51 29.11 3.72
CA MET A 295 15.83 29.25 3.12
C MET A 295 16.74 30.17 3.94
N VAL A 296 16.20 31.27 4.48
CA VAL A 296 16.95 32.15 5.41
C VAL A 296 17.35 31.40 6.67
N VAL A 297 16.43 30.65 7.32
CA VAL A 297 16.77 29.84 8.49
C VAL A 297 17.84 28.79 8.15
N GLY A 298 17.79 28.21 6.94
CA GLY A 298 18.87 27.35 6.46
C GLY A 298 20.21 28.05 6.28
N ASN A 299 20.20 29.30 5.85
CA ASN A 299 21.43 30.12 5.77
C ASN A 299 22.00 30.40 7.18
N ILE A 300 21.13 30.73 8.15
CA ILE A 300 21.55 30.87 9.56
C ILE A 300 22.19 29.58 10.06
N ASP A 301 21.52 28.43 9.88
CA ASP A 301 22.01 27.11 10.28
C ASP A 301 23.38 26.79 9.65
N LYS A 302 23.56 27.08 8.36
CA LYS A 302 24.82 26.84 7.65
C LYS A 302 25.95 27.78 8.07
N ALA A 303 25.61 29.03 8.41
CA ALA A 303 26.60 30.03 8.84
C ALA A 303 27.07 29.81 10.29
N THR A 304 26.16 29.45 11.19
CA THR A 304 26.42 29.43 12.63
C THR A 304 26.50 28.01 13.22
N GLY A 305 25.98 26.99 12.50
CA GLY A 305 25.87 25.60 13.00
C GLY A 305 24.75 25.39 14.02
N THR A 306 23.96 26.44 14.35
CA THR A 306 22.84 26.35 15.29
C THR A 306 21.59 27.06 14.78
N ARG A 307 20.43 26.62 15.23
CA ARG A 307 19.11 27.22 14.95
C ARG A 307 18.42 27.72 16.22
N GLU A 308 19.08 27.54 17.37
CA GLU A 308 18.55 27.97 18.66
C GLU A 308 18.56 29.48 18.76
N ARG A 309 17.35 30.10 18.74
CA ARG A 309 17.17 31.54 18.77
C ARG A 309 17.93 32.24 19.91
N GLU A 310 17.97 31.59 21.07
CA GLU A 310 18.61 32.16 22.27
C GLU A 310 20.15 32.24 22.16
N LYS A 311 20.75 31.41 21.30
CA LYS A 311 22.20 31.36 21.06
C LYS A 311 22.66 32.26 19.92
N LEU A 312 21.70 32.86 19.19
CA LEU A 312 21.95 33.70 18.02
C LEU A 312 21.92 35.17 18.40
N GLY A 313 22.72 36.00 17.71
CA GLY A 313 22.71 37.45 17.83
C GLY A 313 23.65 38.12 16.85
N ASN A 314 23.35 39.38 16.47
CA ASN A 314 24.17 40.25 15.63
C ASN A 314 24.58 39.69 14.25
N LEU A 315 23.72 38.85 13.63
CA LEU A 315 24.03 38.25 12.33
C LEU A 315 23.91 39.21 11.15
N LYS A 316 23.44 40.44 11.35
CA LYS A 316 23.29 41.46 10.31
C LYS A 316 24.58 41.76 9.56
N SER A 317 25.74 41.67 10.21
CA SER A 317 27.04 41.97 9.62
C SER A 317 27.52 40.90 8.63
N VAL A 318 27.09 39.65 8.79
CA VAL A 318 27.53 38.51 7.99
C VAL A 318 26.45 38.00 7.02
N LEU A 319 25.18 38.21 7.36
CA LEU A 319 24.02 37.74 6.60
C LEU A 319 23.06 38.86 6.22
N LEU A 320 23.62 39.96 5.64
CA LEU A 320 22.85 41.15 5.29
C LEU A 320 21.79 40.90 4.22
N LEU A 321 22.12 40.15 3.17
CA LEU A 321 21.18 39.84 2.09
C LEU A 321 20.07 38.91 2.56
N SER A 322 20.44 37.95 3.40
CA SER A 322 19.44 37.06 4.06
C SER A 322 18.56 37.85 5.02
N LEU A 323 19.09 38.85 5.73
CA LEU A 323 18.28 39.75 6.57
C LEU A 323 17.26 40.54 5.74
N ILE A 324 17.67 41.12 4.63
CA ILE A 324 16.76 41.89 3.75
C ILE A 324 15.64 40.99 3.25
N ALA A 325 15.98 39.80 2.74
CA ALA A 325 14.98 38.79 2.31
C ALA A 325 14.02 38.39 3.44
N ALA A 326 14.57 38.20 4.64
CA ALA A 326 13.78 37.84 5.80
C ALA A 326 12.80 38.94 6.26
N VAL A 327 13.26 40.22 6.24
CA VAL A 327 12.41 41.37 6.58
C VAL A 327 11.24 41.47 5.60
N ILE A 328 11.51 41.45 4.29
CA ILE A 328 10.46 41.53 3.28
C ILE A 328 9.48 40.38 3.42
N ALA A 329 9.95 39.13 3.60
CA ALA A 329 9.11 37.97 3.80
C ALA A 329 8.31 38.04 5.12
N ALA A 330 8.86 38.59 6.20
CA ALA A 330 8.17 38.78 7.45
C ALA A 330 7.12 39.90 7.39
N LEU A 331 7.35 40.96 6.66
CA LEU A 331 6.34 41.98 6.37
C LEU A 331 5.16 41.38 5.62
N SER A 332 5.41 40.54 4.62
CA SER A 332 4.38 39.79 3.91
C SER A 332 3.63 38.84 4.85
N LYS A 333 4.34 38.04 5.67
CA LYS A 333 3.73 37.16 6.68
C LYS A 333 2.86 37.92 7.69
N SER A 334 3.25 39.10 8.08
CA SER A 334 2.51 39.99 9.00
C SER A 334 1.31 40.67 8.33
N GLY A 335 1.23 40.62 7.01
CA GLY A 335 0.18 41.27 6.23
C GLY A 335 0.31 42.83 6.27
N VAL A 336 1.50 43.33 6.03
CA VAL A 336 1.74 44.76 5.87
C VAL A 336 1.56 45.18 4.41
N ALA A 337 0.84 46.27 4.15
CA ALA A 337 0.65 46.78 2.79
C ALA A 337 2.01 47.23 2.17
N PRO A 338 2.21 47.04 0.88
CA PRO A 338 1.35 46.47 -0.15
C PRO A 338 1.70 45.01 -0.49
N MET A 339 2.11 44.20 0.47
CA MET A 339 2.54 42.82 0.27
C MET A 339 1.37 41.87 -0.10
N LEU A 340 1.66 40.73 -0.76
CA LEU A 340 0.69 39.66 -1.01
C LEU A 340 -0.01 39.19 0.27
N GLY A 341 0.72 39.13 1.39
CA GLY A 341 0.15 38.79 2.69
C GLY A 341 -0.89 39.76 3.22
N PHE A 342 -0.76 41.05 2.90
CA PHE A 342 -1.76 42.08 3.19
C PHE A 342 -3.05 41.78 2.44
N LEU A 343 -2.96 41.59 1.13
CA LEU A 343 -4.11 41.30 0.28
C LEU A 343 -4.88 40.09 0.78
N SER A 344 -4.21 38.97 1.07
CA SER A 344 -4.85 37.77 1.58
C SER A 344 -5.50 37.98 2.96
N LYS A 345 -4.86 38.75 3.85
CA LYS A 345 -5.39 39.05 5.20
C LYS A 345 -6.65 39.90 5.14
N GLU A 346 -6.68 40.91 4.26
CA GLU A 346 -7.87 41.76 4.06
C GLU A 346 -9.08 40.93 3.60
N TYR A 347 -8.88 40.01 2.62
CA TYR A 347 -9.95 39.12 2.17
C TYR A 347 -10.37 38.09 3.23
N MET A 348 -9.45 37.63 4.10
CA MET A 348 -9.79 36.78 5.26
C MET A 348 -10.71 37.52 6.23
N TYR A 349 -10.42 38.78 6.56
CA TYR A 349 -11.28 39.57 7.43
C TYR A 349 -12.61 39.95 6.76
N LYS A 350 -12.59 40.27 5.45
CA LYS A 350 -13.81 40.52 4.70
C LYS A 350 -14.73 39.31 4.75
N SER A 351 -14.22 38.10 4.47
CA SER A 351 -15.00 36.86 4.53
C SER A 351 -15.54 36.57 5.92
N SER A 352 -14.76 36.84 6.98
CA SER A 352 -15.19 36.61 8.35
C SER A 352 -16.29 37.59 8.81
N VAL A 353 -16.22 38.85 8.36
CA VAL A 353 -17.25 39.85 8.65
C VAL A 353 -18.53 39.53 7.85
N GLU A 354 -18.44 39.21 6.58
CA GLU A 354 -19.57 38.85 5.73
C GLU A 354 -20.27 37.55 6.18
N SER A 355 -19.55 36.61 6.82
CA SER A 355 -20.17 35.42 7.40
C SER A 355 -21.14 35.69 8.54
N GLY A 356 -21.10 36.89 9.16
CA GLY A 356 -21.90 37.26 10.33
C GLY A 356 -21.56 36.53 11.62
N ILE A 357 -20.54 35.67 11.61
CA ILE A 357 -20.15 34.81 12.74
C ILE A 357 -19.01 35.46 13.52
N ALA A 358 -19.32 36.18 14.57
CA ALA A 358 -18.35 37.01 15.32
C ALA A 358 -17.15 36.25 15.87
N TRP A 359 -17.31 35.01 16.32
CA TRP A 359 -16.19 34.21 16.87
C TRP A 359 -15.10 33.94 15.81
N ILE A 360 -15.43 33.81 14.52
CA ILE A 360 -14.49 33.57 13.45
C ILE A 360 -13.56 34.79 13.27
N SER A 361 -14.15 36.00 13.26
CA SER A 361 -13.37 37.24 13.20
C SER A 361 -12.45 37.39 14.40
N LEU A 362 -12.90 37.07 15.60
CA LEU A 362 -12.09 37.12 16.82
C LEU A 362 -10.94 36.11 16.79
N VAL A 363 -11.20 34.88 16.39
CA VAL A 363 -10.17 33.83 16.29
C VAL A 363 -9.14 34.19 15.23
N LEU A 364 -9.54 34.66 14.05
CA LEU A 364 -8.61 35.13 13.01
C LEU A 364 -7.79 36.33 13.46
N LEU A 365 -8.38 37.28 14.20
CA LEU A 365 -7.67 38.43 14.76
C LEU A 365 -6.55 37.95 15.72
N LEU A 366 -6.88 37.08 16.65
CA LEU A 366 -5.93 36.56 17.64
C LEU A 366 -4.80 35.76 16.96
N ILE A 367 -5.15 34.87 16.04
CA ILE A 367 -4.16 34.06 15.31
C ILE A 367 -3.22 34.96 14.52
N ASN A 368 -3.74 35.94 13.78
CA ASN A 368 -2.94 36.83 12.98
C ASN A 368 -2.04 37.73 13.86
N ALA A 369 -2.52 38.23 15.00
CA ALA A 369 -1.70 38.98 15.94
C ALA A 369 -0.54 38.15 16.53
N LEU A 370 -0.81 36.89 16.91
CA LEU A 370 0.24 35.96 17.30
C LEU A 370 1.26 35.71 16.17
N MET A 371 0.81 35.62 14.93
CA MET A 371 1.73 35.43 13.80
C MET A 371 2.59 36.66 13.49
N VAL A 372 2.09 37.88 13.74
CA VAL A 372 2.90 39.13 13.69
C VAL A 372 3.98 39.09 14.77
N ALA A 373 3.62 38.82 16.03
CA ALA A 373 4.60 38.74 17.11
C ALA A 373 5.66 37.66 16.85
N LEU A 374 5.26 36.51 16.29
CA LEU A 374 6.20 35.44 15.90
C LEU A 374 7.11 35.87 14.76
N ALA A 375 6.63 36.66 13.80
CA ALA A 375 7.46 37.18 12.70
C ALA A 375 8.57 38.13 13.22
N ILE A 376 8.23 39.00 14.17
CA ILE A 376 9.21 39.87 14.84
C ILE A 376 10.23 39.03 15.63
N ALA A 377 9.75 38.00 16.36
CA ALA A 377 10.62 37.12 17.15
C ALA A 377 11.62 36.32 16.32
N LEU A 378 11.24 35.91 15.10
CA LEU A 378 12.11 35.19 14.14
C LEU A 378 13.25 36.10 13.62
N LEU A 379 13.02 37.41 13.54
CA LEU A 379 13.98 38.37 12.95
C LEU A 379 14.83 39.05 13.99
N TYR A 380 14.20 39.64 15.02
CA TYR A 380 14.86 40.62 15.89
C TYR A 380 16.07 40.02 16.60
N LYS A 381 15.88 38.88 17.33
CA LYS A 381 16.96 38.34 18.16
C LYS A 381 18.13 37.79 17.33
N PRO A 382 17.91 36.95 16.28
CA PRO A 382 19.03 36.43 15.48
C PRO A 382 19.84 37.53 14.77
N PHE A 383 19.19 38.52 14.20
CA PHE A 383 19.89 39.52 13.36
C PHE A 383 20.27 40.81 14.06
N LEU A 384 19.40 41.31 14.96
CA LEU A 384 19.54 42.62 15.58
C LEU A 384 19.80 42.54 17.09
N GLY A 385 19.64 41.38 17.71
CA GLY A 385 19.91 41.16 19.12
C GLY A 385 21.41 41.23 19.43
N GLN A 386 21.75 41.44 20.70
CA GLN A 386 23.13 41.43 21.15
C GLN A 386 23.80 40.07 20.92
N ALA A 387 25.08 40.09 20.59
CA ALA A 387 25.90 38.91 20.47
C ALA A 387 25.88 38.13 21.81
N THR A 388 25.74 36.83 21.77
CA THR A 388 25.83 35.98 22.93
C THR A 388 27.24 35.44 23.10
N LYS A 389 27.67 35.10 24.34
CA LYS A 389 29.00 34.48 24.56
C LYS A 389 29.24 33.25 23.67
N GLU A 390 28.19 32.48 23.35
CA GLU A 390 28.29 31.35 22.44
C GLU A 390 28.47 31.74 20.98
N SER A 391 27.89 32.89 20.52
CA SER A 391 28.09 33.42 19.16
C SER A 391 29.47 34.03 18.99
N GLU A 392 30.10 34.51 20.06
CA GLU A 392 31.46 35.01 20.07
C GLU A 392 32.51 33.89 20.00
N SER A 393 32.24 32.75 20.65
CA SER A 393 33.16 31.60 20.62
C SER A 393 33.18 30.86 19.29
N HIS A 394 32.11 30.95 18.49
CA HIS A 394 31.98 30.32 17.17
C HIS A 394 31.58 31.38 16.12
N PRO A 395 32.53 32.10 15.52
CA PRO A 395 32.23 33.17 14.55
C PRO A 395 31.48 32.56 13.33
N PRO A 396 30.42 33.23 12.87
CA PRO A 396 29.62 32.75 11.75
C PRO A 396 30.43 32.77 10.45
N LYS A 397 30.24 31.73 9.63
CA LYS A 397 30.91 31.60 8.32
C LYS A 397 30.30 32.55 7.31
N ALA A 398 31.14 33.21 6.51
CA ALA A 398 30.71 34.06 5.42
C ALA A 398 30.17 33.23 4.24
N ILE A 399 28.88 32.88 4.23
CA ILE A 399 28.27 32.05 3.21
C ILE A 399 27.60 32.81 2.06
N GLU A 400 27.32 34.11 2.24
CA GLU A 400 26.64 34.96 1.24
C GLU A 400 27.44 35.22 -0.03
N GLN A 401 28.72 34.85 -0.07
CA GLN A 401 29.51 34.84 -1.31
C GLN A 401 28.89 33.88 -2.36
N LYS A 402 28.12 32.84 -1.95
CA LYS A 402 27.43 31.92 -2.85
C LYS A 402 26.05 32.49 -3.19
N LYS A 403 25.88 33.09 -4.37
CA LYS A 403 24.60 33.69 -4.83
C LYS A 403 23.40 32.73 -4.72
N SER A 404 23.57 31.40 -4.98
CA SER A 404 22.52 30.42 -4.92
C SER A 404 21.93 30.16 -3.51
N LEU A 405 22.57 30.63 -2.43
CA LEU A 405 22.04 30.53 -1.08
C LEU A 405 21.06 31.64 -0.71
N TRP A 406 21.27 32.86 -1.19
CA TRP A 406 20.41 33.98 -0.82
C TRP A 406 19.51 34.46 -1.96
N LEU A 407 19.91 34.31 -3.23
CA LEU A 407 19.14 34.80 -4.38
C LEU A 407 17.76 34.20 -4.51
N PRO A 408 17.53 32.86 -4.33
CA PRO A 408 16.19 32.30 -4.37
C PRO A 408 15.26 32.83 -3.27
N ALA A 409 15.77 33.01 -2.06
CA ALA A 409 15.01 33.58 -0.95
C ALA A 409 14.66 35.06 -1.21
N MET A 410 15.62 35.84 -1.70
CA MET A 410 15.43 37.23 -2.07
C MET A 410 14.44 37.38 -3.22
N GLY A 411 14.54 36.53 -4.26
CA GLY A 411 13.62 36.55 -5.39
C GLY A 411 12.16 36.33 -4.97
N LEU A 412 11.91 35.35 -4.11
CA LEU A 412 10.57 35.11 -3.57
C LEU A 412 10.05 36.22 -2.66
N ALA A 413 10.95 36.82 -1.84
CA ALA A 413 10.60 37.94 -0.98
C ALA A 413 10.23 39.17 -1.82
N ILE A 414 11.05 39.53 -2.80
CA ILE A 414 10.78 40.65 -3.72
C ILE A 414 9.50 40.39 -4.54
N ALA A 415 9.30 39.18 -5.06
CA ALA A 415 8.10 38.85 -5.79
C ALA A 415 6.83 38.99 -4.93
N SER A 416 6.89 38.69 -3.63
CA SER A 416 5.79 38.93 -2.69
C SER A 416 5.39 40.42 -2.54
N PHE A 417 6.31 41.37 -2.90
CA PHE A 417 6.03 42.78 -2.95
C PHE A 417 5.61 43.25 -4.35
N LEU A 418 6.32 42.83 -5.39
CA LEU A 418 6.07 43.30 -6.75
C LEU A 418 4.78 42.80 -7.37
N LEU A 419 4.44 41.54 -7.12
CA LEU A 419 3.27 40.90 -7.74
C LEU A 419 1.93 41.58 -7.42
N PRO A 420 1.59 41.94 -6.17
CA PRO A 420 0.33 42.61 -5.88
C PRO A 420 0.30 44.07 -6.40
N VAL A 421 1.44 44.70 -6.63
CA VAL A 421 1.50 46.08 -7.09
C VAL A 421 1.44 46.18 -8.62
N PHE A 422 2.13 45.31 -9.34
CA PHE A 422 2.31 45.42 -10.79
C PHE A 422 1.63 44.36 -11.62
N ALA A 423 1.25 43.23 -11.03
CA ALA A 423 0.72 42.08 -11.73
C ALA A 423 -0.62 41.56 -11.16
N LEU A 424 -1.32 42.40 -10.37
CA LEU A 424 -2.56 41.93 -9.69
C LEU A 424 -3.65 41.55 -10.67
N ASP A 425 -3.84 42.30 -11.77
CA ASP A 425 -4.87 41.97 -12.78
C ASP A 425 -4.55 40.66 -13.49
N TRP A 426 -3.29 40.41 -13.78
CA TRP A 426 -2.86 39.13 -14.33
C TRP A 426 -3.11 37.98 -13.36
N ILE A 427 -2.80 38.17 -12.07
CA ILE A 427 -3.07 37.19 -11.01
C ILE A 427 -4.56 36.93 -10.88
N ASN A 428 -5.39 37.95 -10.93
CA ASN A 428 -6.85 37.78 -10.89
C ASN A 428 -7.35 36.95 -12.04
N GLN A 429 -6.99 37.30 -13.28
CA GLN A 429 -7.50 36.65 -14.49
C GLN A 429 -7.02 35.22 -14.67
N HIS A 430 -5.78 34.90 -14.27
CA HIS A 430 -5.17 33.62 -14.59
C HIS A 430 -5.03 32.67 -13.38
N LEU A 431 -5.11 33.20 -12.15
CA LEU A 431 -4.96 32.39 -10.96
C LEU A 431 -6.17 32.43 -10.03
N VAL A 432 -6.64 33.63 -9.63
CA VAL A 432 -7.65 33.76 -8.58
C VAL A 432 -9.02 33.33 -9.09
N ILE A 433 -9.52 33.99 -10.13
CA ILE A 433 -10.86 33.77 -10.67
C ILE A 433 -11.01 32.31 -11.14
N PRO A 434 -10.10 31.76 -11.98
CA PRO A 434 -10.25 30.38 -12.44
C PRO A 434 -10.13 29.33 -11.31
N ALA A 435 -9.33 29.62 -10.27
CA ALA A 435 -9.20 28.71 -9.13
C ALA A 435 -10.46 28.71 -8.26
N VAL A 436 -11.09 29.87 -8.03
CA VAL A 436 -12.35 29.96 -7.28
C VAL A 436 -13.48 29.28 -8.04
N MET A 437 -13.60 29.50 -9.35
CA MET A 437 -14.60 28.83 -10.21
C MET A 437 -14.41 27.31 -10.24
N ALA A 438 -13.21 26.79 -10.09
CA ALA A 438 -12.96 25.34 -9.98
C ALA A 438 -13.39 24.77 -8.63
N MET A 439 -13.47 25.58 -7.57
CA MET A 439 -13.95 25.21 -6.23
C MET A 439 -15.46 25.40 -6.04
N ASP A 440 -16.03 26.38 -6.71
CA ASP A 440 -17.45 26.66 -6.73
C ASP A 440 -17.86 27.10 -8.16
N PRO A 441 -18.35 26.14 -8.98
CA PRO A 441 -18.74 26.42 -10.37
C PRO A 441 -19.88 27.44 -10.51
N ASN A 442 -20.68 27.65 -9.45
CA ASN A 442 -21.81 28.55 -9.46
C ASN A 442 -21.45 29.98 -9.03
N SER A 443 -20.24 30.19 -8.54
CA SER A 443 -19.76 31.52 -8.14
C SER A 443 -19.35 32.39 -9.32
N VAL A 444 -19.49 33.71 -9.14
CA VAL A 444 -18.99 34.72 -10.08
C VAL A 444 -17.95 35.58 -9.36
N PRO A 445 -16.70 35.07 -9.23
CA PRO A 445 -15.69 35.71 -8.39
C PRO A 445 -15.31 37.09 -8.88
N GLN A 446 -15.31 38.06 -7.97
CA GLN A 446 -14.84 39.41 -8.27
C GLN A 446 -13.31 39.47 -8.23
N ALA A 447 -12.75 40.31 -9.10
CA ALA A 447 -11.31 40.57 -9.10
C ALA A 447 -10.84 41.16 -7.76
N ALA A 448 -9.79 40.59 -7.19
CA ALA A 448 -9.23 41.08 -5.94
C ALA A 448 -8.58 42.46 -6.17
N LYS A 449 -8.82 43.38 -5.25
CA LYS A 449 -8.28 44.76 -5.29
C LYS A 449 -7.33 44.99 -4.12
N LEU A 450 -6.19 45.61 -4.37
CA LEU A 450 -5.19 45.87 -3.34
C LEU A 450 -5.69 46.91 -2.31
N TRP A 451 -6.50 47.87 -2.76
CA TRP A 451 -7.10 48.88 -1.90
C TRP A 451 -8.63 48.85 -2.02
N GLN A 452 -9.30 48.63 -0.90
CA GLN A 452 -10.78 48.52 -0.82
C GLN A 452 -11.42 49.68 -0.03
N GLY A 453 -10.66 50.77 0.21
CA GLY A 453 -11.11 51.92 1.01
C GLY A 453 -10.96 51.68 2.52
N PHE A 454 -11.43 52.62 3.32
CA PHE A 454 -11.45 52.50 4.76
C PHE A 454 -12.68 51.68 5.18
N ASN A 455 -12.45 50.48 5.60
CA ASN A 455 -13.48 49.46 5.94
C ASN A 455 -13.10 48.70 7.22
N ILE A 456 -14.03 47.89 7.75
CA ILE A 456 -13.85 47.08 8.95
C ILE A 456 -12.65 46.10 8.78
N PRO A 457 -12.47 45.37 7.68
CA PRO A 457 -11.29 44.53 7.44
C PRO A 457 -9.96 45.28 7.61
N LEU A 458 -9.84 46.48 7.07
CA LEU A 458 -8.63 47.32 7.23
C LEU A 458 -8.40 47.73 8.69
N ALA A 459 -9.45 48.09 9.42
CA ALA A 459 -9.37 48.38 10.85
C ALA A 459 -8.89 47.15 11.65
N LEU A 460 -9.43 45.95 11.39
CA LEU A 460 -8.98 44.70 11.99
C LEU A 460 -7.53 44.38 11.62
N SER A 461 -7.08 44.69 10.40
CA SER A 461 -5.68 44.55 9.98
C SER A 461 -4.75 45.48 10.76
N GLY A 462 -5.17 46.74 11.01
CA GLY A 462 -4.44 47.66 11.86
C GLY A 462 -4.33 47.20 13.30
N ILE A 463 -5.46 46.78 13.90
CA ILE A 463 -5.51 46.23 15.26
C ILE A 463 -4.58 45.00 15.36
N THR A 464 -4.57 44.13 14.38
CA THR A 464 -3.69 42.95 14.32
C THR A 464 -2.21 43.33 14.44
N LEU A 465 -1.77 44.34 13.72
CA LEU A 465 -0.36 44.79 13.74
C LEU A 465 0.03 45.39 15.11
N VAL A 466 -0.86 46.23 15.67
CA VAL A 466 -0.65 46.83 16.99
C VAL A 466 -0.63 45.77 18.08
N LEU A 467 -1.64 44.90 18.08
CA LEU A 467 -1.75 43.79 19.06
C LEU A 467 -0.55 42.85 18.96
N GLY A 468 -0.13 42.51 17.74
CA GLY A 468 1.05 41.67 17.51
C GLY A 468 2.35 42.32 18.04
N GLY A 469 2.51 43.62 17.88
CA GLY A 469 3.62 44.39 18.49
C GLY A 469 3.58 44.33 20.01
N VAL A 470 2.42 44.58 20.63
CA VAL A 470 2.23 44.46 22.08
C VAL A 470 2.51 43.04 22.61
N LEU A 471 2.03 42.02 21.91
CA LEU A 471 2.33 40.63 22.27
C LEU A 471 3.83 40.31 22.17
N TYR A 472 4.52 40.89 21.21
CA TYR A 472 5.97 40.72 21.13
C TYR A 472 6.73 41.45 22.26
N LEU A 473 6.35 42.64 22.63
CA LEU A 473 6.95 43.34 23.78
C LEU A 473 6.81 42.52 25.08
N ASN A 474 5.70 41.78 25.26
CA ASN A 474 5.46 40.90 26.37
C ASN A 474 5.82 39.43 26.09
N TYR A 475 6.69 39.16 25.12
CA TYR A 475 7.00 37.81 24.63
C TYR A 475 7.43 36.86 25.74
N ALA A 476 8.32 37.26 26.67
CA ALA A 476 8.81 36.42 27.74
C ALA A 476 7.71 35.99 28.74
N THR A 477 6.85 36.95 29.11
CA THR A 477 5.72 36.72 30.00
C THR A 477 4.70 35.79 29.36
N LEU A 478 4.39 36.02 28.08
CA LEU A 478 3.48 35.17 27.28
C LEU A 478 4.00 33.73 27.17
N VAL A 479 5.28 33.53 26.89
CA VAL A 479 5.90 32.19 26.79
C VAL A 479 5.82 31.49 28.15
N THR A 480 6.09 32.18 29.24
CA THR A 480 6.02 31.60 30.61
C THR A 480 4.60 31.15 30.94
N TRP A 481 3.62 32.01 30.67
CA TRP A 481 2.21 31.71 30.89
C TRP A 481 1.73 30.53 30.02
N LEU A 482 2.04 30.53 28.72
CA LEU A 482 1.72 29.47 27.80
C LEU A 482 2.35 28.13 28.21
N THR A 483 3.60 28.18 28.69
CA THR A 483 4.28 26.97 29.15
C THR A 483 3.56 26.35 30.36
N ARG A 484 3.06 27.17 31.28
CA ARG A 484 2.26 26.69 32.43
C ARG A 484 0.92 26.11 31.99
N LEU A 485 0.24 26.75 31.02
CA LEU A 485 -1.07 26.32 30.50
C LEU A 485 -0.96 24.98 29.72
N VAL A 486 0.05 24.81 28.92
CA VAL A 486 0.20 23.62 28.03
C VAL A 486 0.86 22.43 28.75
N LYS A 487 1.60 22.69 29.87
CA LYS A 487 2.33 21.62 30.59
C LYS A 487 1.48 20.43 31.01
N PRO A 488 0.25 20.60 31.56
CA PRO A 488 -0.58 19.49 32.03
C PRO A 488 -1.26 18.70 30.90
N LEU A 489 -1.27 19.21 29.66
CA LEU A 489 -1.96 18.56 28.54
C LEU A 489 -1.11 17.46 27.92
N PRO A 490 -1.69 16.32 27.58
CA PRO A 490 -0.98 15.24 26.94
C PRO A 490 -0.46 15.69 25.57
N LYS A 491 0.79 15.35 25.26
CA LYS A 491 1.35 15.63 23.95
C LYS A 491 0.76 14.67 22.93
N ALA A 492 0.31 15.19 21.78
CA ALA A 492 -0.27 14.38 20.70
C ALA A 492 0.70 13.27 20.21
N GLU A 493 2.02 13.53 20.23
CA GLU A 493 3.03 12.52 19.95
C GLU A 493 2.99 11.35 20.95
N GLN A 494 2.84 11.62 22.24
CA GLN A 494 2.74 10.58 23.28
C GLN A 494 1.46 9.75 23.13
N MET A 495 0.36 10.38 22.73
CA MET A 495 -0.89 9.67 22.41
C MET A 495 -0.71 8.74 21.21
N PHE A 496 -0.03 9.19 20.18
CA PHE A 496 0.30 8.37 19.02
C PHE A 496 1.20 7.17 19.39
N ASP A 497 2.28 7.40 20.14
CA ASP A 497 3.17 6.32 20.61
C ASP A 497 2.41 5.32 21.50
N ALA A 498 1.46 5.79 22.33
CA ALA A 498 0.58 4.94 23.15
C ALA A 498 -0.37 4.07 22.29
N VAL A 499 -0.96 4.64 21.23
CA VAL A 499 -1.80 3.89 20.28
C VAL A 499 -1.00 2.80 19.59
N LEU A 500 0.23 3.10 19.13
CA LEU A 500 1.10 2.08 18.51
C LEU A 500 1.49 0.97 19.50
N ALA A 501 1.81 1.32 20.74
CA ALA A 501 2.11 0.35 21.80
C ALA A 501 0.89 -0.53 22.12
N TYR A 502 -0.31 0.05 22.16
CA TYR A 502 -1.55 -0.69 22.36
C TYR A 502 -1.81 -1.66 21.19
N LEU A 503 -1.65 -1.20 19.95
CA LEU A 503 -1.79 -2.08 18.75
C LEU A 503 -0.77 -3.23 18.77
N ALA A 504 0.48 -2.96 19.14
CA ALA A 504 1.50 -4.01 19.30
C ALA A 504 1.13 -5.00 20.40
N THR A 505 0.58 -4.54 21.52
CA THR A 505 0.10 -5.37 22.62
C THR A 505 -1.10 -6.21 22.16
N LEU A 506 -2.05 -5.61 21.47
CA LEU A 506 -3.22 -6.31 20.88
C LEU A 506 -2.78 -7.37 19.88
N ALA A 507 -1.86 -7.03 18.97
CA ALA A 507 -1.29 -7.96 18.02
C ALA A 507 -0.57 -9.12 18.70
N SER A 508 0.22 -8.85 19.75
CA SER A 508 0.91 -9.90 20.51
C SER A 508 -0.07 -10.81 21.25
N TRP A 509 -1.13 -10.24 21.83
CA TRP A 509 -2.22 -11.01 22.45
C TRP A 509 -2.94 -11.89 21.44
N GLN A 510 -3.33 -11.34 20.30
CA GLN A 510 -3.96 -12.09 19.20
C GLN A 510 -3.03 -13.21 18.71
N THR A 511 -1.74 -12.90 18.50
CA THR A 511 -0.74 -13.88 18.09
C THR A 511 -0.61 -15.01 19.12
N GLN A 512 -0.53 -14.71 20.41
CA GLN A 512 -0.46 -15.70 21.47
C GLN A 512 -1.72 -16.57 21.54
N MET A 513 -2.88 -15.97 21.28
CA MET A 513 -4.16 -16.70 21.27
C MET A 513 -4.26 -17.64 20.07
N LEU A 514 -3.87 -17.18 18.88
CA LEU A 514 -3.99 -17.93 17.63
C LEU A 514 -2.79 -18.86 17.40
N GLN A 515 -1.57 -18.44 17.76
CA GLN A 515 -0.33 -19.20 17.54
C GLN A 515 0.11 -19.94 18.81
N GLN A 516 -0.53 -21.06 19.09
CA GLN A 516 -0.31 -21.85 20.31
C GLN A 516 0.99 -22.68 20.31
N LYS A 517 1.90 -22.52 19.34
CA LYS A 517 3.15 -23.31 19.16
C LYS A 517 2.93 -24.84 19.09
N ARG A 518 1.69 -25.31 18.98
CA ARG A 518 1.33 -26.74 18.86
C ARG A 518 0.52 -26.95 17.60
N SER A 519 0.99 -27.81 16.71
CA SER A 519 0.28 -28.13 15.45
C SER A 519 -1.18 -28.55 15.68
N SER A 520 -1.43 -29.28 16.76
CA SER A 520 -2.81 -29.70 17.14
C SER A 520 -3.74 -28.53 17.49
N GLY A 521 -3.19 -27.38 17.93
CA GLY A 521 -3.98 -26.18 18.19
C GLY A 521 -4.40 -25.48 16.89
N TYR A 522 -3.48 -25.42 15.94
CA TYR A 522 -3.78 -24.85 14.61
C TYR A 522 -4.82 -25.68 13.86
N MET A 523 -4.67 -27.00 13.89
CA MET A 523 -5.66 -27.90 13.27
C MET A 523 -7.04 -27.73 13.90
N LEU A 524 -7.11 -27.66 15.23
CA LEU A 524 -8.36 -27.43 15.92
C LEU A 524 -9.03 -26.11 15.51
N LEU A 525 -8.25 -25.02 15.44
CA LEU A 525 -8.75 -23.71 15.02
C LEU A 525 -9.25 -23.75 13.56
N PHE A 526 -8.47 -24.35 12.67
CA PHE A 526 -8.85 -24.49 11.26
C PHE A 526 -10.17 -25.23 11.10
N PHE A 527 -10.29 -26.41 11.70
CA PHE A 527 -11.51 -27.21 11.60
C PHE A 527 -12.69 -26.58 12.35
N ALA A 528 -12.45 -25.86 13.45
CA ALA A 528 -13.51 -25.13 14.14
C ALA A 528 -14.08 -23.99 13.28
N VAL A 529 -13.21 -23.21 12.62
CA VAL A 529 -13.64 -22.16 11.69
C VAL A 529 -14.38 -22.76 10.50
N LEU A 530 -13.87 -23.85 9.93
CA LEU A 530 -14.54 -24.56 8.84
C LEU A 530 -15.95 -25.04 9.25
N ALA A 531 -16.07 -25.63 10.45
CA ALA A 531 -17.36 -26.07 10.99
C ALA A 531 -18.34 -24.90 11.15
N LEU A 532 -17.85 -23.73 11.64
CA LEU A 532 -18.68 -22.52 11.76
C LEU A 532 -19.15 -22.00 10.41
N ILE A 533 -18.28 -21.97 9.39
CA ILE A 533 -18.64 -21.56 8.04
C ILE A 533 -19.71 -22.49 7.46
N LEU A 534 -19.54 -23.81 7.62
CA LEU A 534 -20.50 -24.80 7.13
C LEU A 534 -21.86 -24.71 7.85
N LEU A 535 -21.87 -24.38 9.14
CA LEU A 535 -23.10 -24.17 9.91
C LEU A 535 -23.82 -22.85 9.54
N TYR A 536 -23.08 -21.84 9.12
CA TYR A 536 -23.65 -20.54 8.71
C TYR A 536 -24.37 -20.64 7.36
N GLN A 537 -24.02 -21.61 6.52
CA GLN A 537 -24.69 -21.83 5.24
C GLN A 537 -26.05 -22.53 5.48
N PRO A 538 -27.18 -21.99 4.98
CA PRO A 538 -28.42 -22.70 5.01
C PRO A 538 -28.30 -23.91 4.10
N LEU A 539 -28.22 -25.10 4.72
CA LEU A 539 -28.22 -26.38 4.01
C LEU A 539 -29.67 -26.89 3.96
N PRO A 540 -30.39 -26.71 2.84
CA PRO A 540 -31.73 -27.26 2.71
C PRO A 540 -31.66 -28.81 2.74
N LEU A 541 -32.51 -29.40 3.51
CA LEU A 541 -32.70 -30.85 3.46
C LEU A 541 -33.35 -31.19 2.11
N PRO A 542 -32.86 -32.22 1.40
CA PRO A 542 -33.46 -32.60 0.14
C PRO A 542 -34.92 -33.02 0.38
N ALA A 543 -35.83 -32.44 -0.40
CA ALA A 543 -37.27 -32.63 -0.22
C ALA A 543 -37.75 -34.06 -0.51
N THR A 544 -36.96 -34.85 -1.24
CA THR A 544 -37.27 -36.24 -1.59
C THR A 544 -35.99 -37.10 -1.53
N PHE A 545 -35.97 -38.04 -0.65
CA PHE A 545 -34.97 -39.11 -0.60
C PHE A 545 -35.51 -40.31 -1.39
N SER A 546 -35.17 -40.46 -2.65
CA SER A 546 -35.44 -41.67 -3.43
C SER A 546 -34.19 -42.55 -3.47
N ALA A 547 -33.83 -43.14 -2.35
CA ALA A 547 -32.79 -44.17 -2.37
C ALA A 547 -33.43 -45.48 -2.72
N SER A 548 -33.31 -45.95 -3.94
CA SER A 548 -33.52 -47.37 -4.25
C SER A 548 -32.32 -48.16 -3.73
N LEU A 549 -32.44 -48.69 -2.53
CA LEU A 549 -31.45 -49.63 -1.94
C LEU A 549 -31.18 -50.86 -2.81
N PHE A 550 -31.94 -51.07 -3.87
CA PHE A 550 -31.87 -52.22 -4.76
C PHE A 550 -30.82 -52.06 -5.89
N ASP A 551 -30.28 -50.88 -6.12
CA ASP A 551 -29.27 -50.66 -7.17
C ASP A 551 -27.82 -50.70 -6.66
N VAL A 552 -27.60 -51.05 -5.37
CA VAL A 552 -26.26 -51.06 -4.78
C VAL A 552 -25.64 -52.45 -4.94
N HIS A 553 -24.48 -52.48 -5.59
CA HIS A 553 -23.77 -53.73 -5.79
C HIS A 553 -22.94 -54.15 -4.57
N PHE A 554 -22.78 -55.48 -4.36
CA PHE A 554 -22.04 -56.02 -3.23
C PHE A 554 -20.62 -55.47 -3.09
N TYR A 555 -19.90 -55.25 -4.19
CA TYR A 555 -18.55 -54.75 -4.16
C TYR A 555 -18.49 -53.29 -3.69
N GLU A 556 -19.50 -52.46 -3.96
CA GLU A 556 -19.59 -51.08 -3.49
C GLU A 556 -19.73 -51.02 -1.98
N VAL A 557 -20.60 -51.89 -1.42
CA VAL A 557 -20.75 -52.01 0.04
C VAL A 557 -19.45 -52.48 0.68
N ALA A 558 -18.78 -53.46 0.08
CA ALA A 558 -17.52 -54.00 0.61
C ALA A 558 -16.43 -52.94 0.64
N ILE A 559 -16.31 -52.14 -0.39
CA ILE A 559 -15.34 -51.02 -0.47
C ILE A 559 -15.69 -49.93 0.54
N ALA A 560 -16.94 -49.55 0.67
CA ALA A 560 -17.40 -48.56 1.63
C ALA A 560 -17.12 -49.03 3.07
N LEU A 561 -17.40 -50.28 3.41
CA LEU A 561 -17.09 -50.83 4.74
C LEU A 561 -15.57 -50.89 4.99
N ALA A 562 -14.77 -51.26 3.99
CA ALA A 562 -13.31 -51.26 4.11
C ALA A 562 -12.75 -49.83 4.27
N LEU A 563 -13.33 -48.83 3.59
CA LEU A 563 -12.99 -47.44 3.75
C LEU A 563 -13.29 -46.92 5.16
N ILE A 564 -14.48 -47.22 5.68
CA ILE A 564 -14.86 -46.85 7.05
C ILE A 564 -13.95 -47.54 8.07
N ALA A 565 -13.68 -48.85 7.90
CA ALA A 565 -12.80 -49.61 8.78
C ALA A 565 -11.37 -49.02 8.78
N SER A 566 -10.84 -48.66 7.60
CA SER A 566 -9.52 -48.00 7.46
C SER A 566 -9.48 -46.67 8.17
N ALA A 567 -10.50 -45.83 7.97
CA ALA A 567 -10.60 -44.52 8.62
C ALA A 567 -10.68 -44.66 10.15
N LEU A 568 -11.47 -45.57 10.67
CA LEU A 568 -11.55 -45.88 12.10
C LEU A 568 -10.23 -46.39 12.66
N LEU A 569 -9.56 -47.30 11.94
CA LEU A 569 -8.26 -47.85 12.33
C LEU A 569 -7.18 -46.71 12.37
N CYS A 570 -7.21 -45.83 11.42
CA CYS A 570 -6.32 -44.67 11.40
C CYS A 570 -6.47 -43.79 12.66
N VAL A 571 -7.71 -43.54 13.09
CA VAL A 571 -8.02 -42.70 14.27
C VAL A 571 -7.76 -43.40 15.58
N LEU A 572 -8.07 -44.69 15.66
CA LEU A 572 -7.98 -45.47 16.92
C LEU A 572 -6.60 -46.03 17.19
N SER A 573 -5.74 -46.12 16.16
CA SER A 573 -4.40 -46.71 16.28
C SER A 573 -3.49 -45.88 17.16
N THR A 574 -2.71 -46.54 17.99
CA THR A 574 -1.62 -45.99 18.79
C THR A 574 -0.26 -46.10 18.10
N SER A 575 -0.16 -46.91 17.06
CA SER A 575 1.05 -47.08 16.27
C SER A 575 1.04 -46.18 15.05
N ARG A 576 2.12 -45.38 14.89
CA ARG A 576 2.27 -44.51 13.70
C ARG A 576 2.26 -45.32 12.41
N LEU A 577 2.95 -46.47 12.40
CA LEU A 577 3.00 -47.32 11.21
C LEU A 577 1.63 -47.83 10.83
N LEU A 578 0.84 -48.28 11.81
CA LEU A 578 -0.50 -48.76 11.55
C LEU A 578 -1.45 -47.65 11.08
N SER A 579 -1.31 -46.44 11.64
CA SER A 579 -2.09 -45.27 11.18
C SER A 579 -1.76 -44.90 9.74
N VAL A 580 -0.48 -44.95 9.36
CA VAL A 580 -0.05 -44.67 7.98
C VAL A 580 -0.51 -45.72 6.99
N LEU A 581 -0.43 -47.02 7.39
CA LEU A 581 -0.94 -48.11 6.56
C LEU A 581 -2.45 -48.02 6.40
N ALA A 582 -3.18 -47.69 7.48
CA ALA A 582 -4.61 -47.47 7.44
C ALA A 582 -5.01 -46.29 6.54
N LEU A 583 -4.24 -45.20 6.58
CA LEU A 583 -4.45 -44.04 5.69
C LEU A 583 -4.23 -44.44 4.23
N GLY A 584 -3.12 -45.13 3.92
CA GLY A 584 -2.86 -45.61 2.56
C GLY A 584 -3.92 -46.58 2.07
N MET A 585 -4.47 -47.44 2.98
CA MET A 585 -5.58 -48.33 2.64
C MET A 585 -6.86 -47.54 2.34
N ALA A 586 -7.15 -46.48 3.09
CA ALA A 586 -8.28 -45.58 2.80
C ALA A 586 -8.14 -44.93 1.42
N GLY A 587 -6.94 -44.39 1.08
CA GLY A 587 -6.65 -43.86 -0.24
C GLY A 587 -6.79 -44.88 -1.36
N PHE A 588 -6.32 -46.11 -1.14
CA PHE A 588 -6.51 -47.21 -2.09
C PHE A 588 -8.00 -47.57 -2.30
N MET A 589 -8.80 -47.61 -1.22
CA MET A 589 -10.25 -47.85 -1.35
C MET A 589 -10.92 -46.70 -2.12
N THR A 590 -10.54 -45.45 -1.89
CA THR A 590 -11.03 -44.30 -2.66
C THR A 590 -10.65 -44.42 -4.13
N THR A 591 -9.43 -44.87 -4.44
CA THR A 591 -9.02 -45.19 -5.82
C THR A 591 -9.93 -46.21 -6.50
N LEU A 592 -10.30 -47.25 -5.79
CA LEU A 592 -11.25 -48.26 -6.32
C LEU A 592 -12.64 -47.67 -6.60
N VAL A 593 -13.12 -46.76 -5.73
CA VAL A 593 -14.37 -46.01 -5.99
C VAL A 593 -14.29 -45.28 -7.33
N PHE A 594 -13.24 -44.47 -7.56
CA PHE A 594 -13.07 -43.76 -8.82
C PHE A 594 -12.96 -44.70 -10.02
N MET A 595 -12.33 -45.86 -9.84
CA MET A 595 -12.20 -46.84 -10.91
C MET A 595 -13.56 -47.42 -11.32
N ILE A 596 -14.42 -47.75 -10.35
CA ILE A 596 -15.76 -48.32 -10.56
C ILE A 596 -16.66 -47.29 -11.25
N TYR A 597 -16.58 -46.03 -10.84
CA TYR A 597 -17.38 -44.93 -11.41
C TYR A 597 -16.75 -44.32 -12.67
N SER A 598 -15.92 -45.07 -13.40
CA SER A 598 -15.40 -44.75 -14.73
C SER A 598 -14.53 -43.45 -14.77
N ALA A 599 -13.80 -43.19 -13.69
CA ALA A 599 -12.84 -42.06 -13.61
C ALA A 599 -11.37 -42.56 -13.59
N PRO A 600 -10.88 -43.27 -14.65
CA PRO A 600 -9.59 -43.97 -14.59
C PRO A 600 -8.36 -43.05 -14.50
N ASP A 601 -8.41 -41.81 -14.99
CA ASP A 601 -7.30 -40.88 -14.87
C ASP A 601 -7.14 -40.39 -13.43
N VAL A 602 -8.25 -40.03 -12.77
CA VAL A 602 -8.26 -39.66 -11.35
C VAL A 602 -7.83 -40.83 -10.48
N ALA A 603 -8.32 -42.04 -10.76
CA ALA A 603 -7.95 -43.25 -10.03
C ALA A 603 -6.44 -43.52 -10.12
N LYS A 604 -5.85 -43.47 -11.30
CA LYS A 604 -4.40 -43.67 -11.50
C LYS A 604 -3.59 -42.64 -10.79
N THR A 605 -3.96 -41.38 -10.92
CA THR A 605 -3.25 -40.25 -10.28
C THR A 605 -3.29 -40.45 -8.74
N LEU A 606 -4.46 -40.75 -8.17
CA LEU A 606 -4.60 -40.93 -6.73
C LEU A 606 -3.77 -42.12 -6.23
N LEU A 607 -3.79 -43.25 -6.95
CA LEU A 607 -2.98 -44.43 -6.60
C LEU A 607 -1.48 -44.10 -6.54
N LEU A 608 -0.97 -43.36 -7.53
CA LEU A 608 0.45 -42.97 -7.60
C LEU A 608 0.85 -41.97 -6.52
N VAL A 609 -0.02 -41.00 -6.22
CA VAL A 609 0.18 -40.02 -5.15
C VAL A 609 0.19 -40.70 -3.79
N GLU A 610 -0.78 -41.62 -3.52
CA GLU A 610 -0.81 -42.43 -2.29
C GLU A 610 0.45 -43.29 -2.13
N THR A 611 0.91 -43.92 -3.21
CA THR A 611 2.15 -44.71 -3.20
C THR A 611 3.36 -43.84 -2.87
N LEU A 612 3.46 -42.65 -3.48
CA LEU A 612 4.53 -41.69 -3.21
C LEU A 612 4.46 -41.15 -1.78
N MET A 613 3.26 -40.86 -1.26
CA MET A 613 3.07 -40.42 0.12
C MET A 613 3.55 -41.49 1.11
N VAL A 614 3.22 -42.77 0.88
CA VAL A 614 3.75 -43.88 1.72
C VAL A 614 5.27 -43.92 1.67
N VAL A 615 5.88 -43.73 0.50
CA VAL A 615 7.34 -43.64 0.33
C VAL A 615 7.94 -42.54 1.19
N PHE A 616 7.39 -41.34 1.12
CA PHE A 616 7.82 -40.18 1.93
C PHE A 616 7.68 -40.48 3.44
N VAL A 617 6.56 -40.99 3.84
CA VAL A 617 6.30 -41.26 5.27
C VAL A 617 7.23 -42.36 5.81
N VAL A 618 7.49 -43.40 5.05
CA VAL A 618 8.45 -44.45 5.44
C VAL A 618 9.86 -43.89 5.59
N LEU A 619 10.29 -43.04 4.69
CA LEU A 619 11.57 -42.32 4.82
C LEU A 619 11.66 -41.53 6.13
N LEU A 620 10.65 -40.72 6.42
CA LEU A 620 10.59 -39.91 7.62
C LEU A 620 10.49 -40.71 8.90
N MET A 621 9.73 -41.80 8.89
CA MET A 621 9.50 -42.64 10.09
C MET A 621 10.75 -43.27 10.64
N ARG A 622 11.73 -43.61 9.81
CA ARG A 622 13.01 -44.21 10.23
C ARG A 622 13.77 -43.32 11.23
N HIS A 623 13.58 -41.98 11.14
CA HIS A 623 14.30 -41.00 11.95
C HIS A 623 13.42 -40.32 13.02
N MET A 624 12.14 -40.65 13.10
CA MET A 624 11.29 -40.17 14.17
C MET A 624 11.52 -40.93 15.47
N PRO A 625 11.67 -40.22 16.61
CA PRO A 625 11.77 -40.90 17.91
C PRO A 625 10.51 -41.73 18.15
N TYR A 626 10.71 -42.89 18.80
CA TYR A 626 9.57 -43.75 19.24
C TYR A 626 8.58 -42.90 20.01
N LEU A 627 7.28 -43.11 19.77
CA LEU A 627 6.23 -42.46 20.54
C LEU A 627 6.33 -42.87 22.00
N SER A 628 7.00 -42.02 22.82
CA SER A 628 6.74 -42.11 24.27
C SER A 628 5.32 -41.63 24.48
N THR A 629 4.46 -42.53 24.95
CA THR A 629 3.09 -42.30 25.47
C THR A 629 2.39 -41.09 24.82
N VAL A 630 1.53 -41.34 23.83
CA VAL A 630 0.61 -40.36 23.31
C VAL A 630 -0.04 -39.64 24.49
N ALA A 631 0.30 -38.35 24.68
CA ALA A 631 -0.36 -37.54 25.68
C ALA A 631 -1.87 -37.56 25.33
N ARG A 632 -2.63 -38.36 26.02
CA ARG A 632 -4.09 -38.45 25.81
C ARG A 632 -4.63 -37.04 26.06
N HIS A 633 -5.21 -36.42 25.08
CA HIS A 633 -5.92 -35.17 25.27
C HIS A 633 -6.95 -35.29 26.38
N SER A 634 -7.12 -34.23 27.16
CA SER A 634 -8.17 -34.23 28.21
C SER A 634 -9.54 -34.56 27.62
N VAL A 635 -10.40 -35.18 28.40
CA VAL A 635 -11.74 -35.54 27.96
C VAL A 635 -12.49 -34.40 27.26
N PRO A 636 -12.51 -33.13 27.78
CA PRO A 636 -13.24 -32.06 27.12
C PRO A 636 -12.66 -31.71 25.74
N ARG A 637 -11.34 -31.86 25.54
CA ARG A 637 -10.74 -31.64 24.21
C ARG A 637 -11.08 -32.75 23.21
N ARG A 638 -11.18 -33.98 23.67
CA ARG A 638 -11.63 -35.11 22.81
C ARG A 638 -13.09 -34.95 22.41
N THR A 639 -13.94 -34.51 23.32
CA THR A 639 -15.35 -34.22 23.03
C THR A 639 -15.48 -33.06 22.03
N LEU A 640 -14.72 -31.99 22.23
CA LEU A 640 -14.71 -30.86 21.29
C LEU A 640 -14.27 -31.27 19.88
N ASN A 641 -13.20 -32.05 19.77
CA ASN A 641 -12.73 -32.58 18.49
C ASN A 641 -13.80 -33.48 17.82
N ALA A 642 -14.47 -34.33 18.60
CA ALA A 642 -15.54 -35.22 18.11
C ALA A 642 -16.74 -34.39 17.59
N VAL A 643 -17.14 -33.35 18.32
CA VAL A 643 -18.23 -32.46 17.92
C VAL A 643 -17.90 -31.77 16.61
N ILE A 644 -16.70 -31.16 16.50
CA ILE A 644 -16.26 -30.48 15.28
C ILE A 644 -16.23 -31.46 14.10
N ALA A 645 -15.66 -32.65 14.29
CA ALA A 645 -15.60 -33.66 13.25
C ALA A 645 -17.01 -34.13 12.82
N SER A 646 -17.93 -34.29 13.78
CA SER A 646 -19.33 -34.69 13.48
C SER A 646 -20.06 -33.57 12.72
N VAL A 647 -19.89 -32.32 13.10
CA VAL A 647 -20.47 -31.15 12.38
C VAL A 647 -20.00 -31.13 10.94
N ILE A 648 -18.68 -31.21 10.73
CA ILE A 648 -18.11 -31.19 9.37
C ILE A 648 -18.60 -32.40 8.57
N GLY A 649 -18.54 -33.59 9.14
CA GLY A 649 -19.00 -34.80 8.46
C GLY A 649 -20.47 -34.73 8.09
N ALA A 650 -21.34 -34.32 9.01
CA ALA A 650 -22.76 -34.13 8.73
C ALA A 650 -23.03 -33.07 7.66
N SER A 651 -22.33 -31.90 7.74
CA SER A 651 -22.46 -30.82 6.76
C SER A 651 -22.02 -31.26 5.37
N VAL A 652 -20.88 -31.95 5.24
CA VAL A 652 -20.41 -32.48 3.95
C VAL A 652 -21.38 -33.53 3.40
N THR A 653 -21.90 -34.42 4.25
CA THR A 653 -22.91 -35.42 3.85
C THR A 653 -24.17 -34.71 3.32
N LEU A 654 -24.68 -33.70 4.03
CA LEU A 654 -25.86 -32.92 3.60
C LEU A 654 -25.63 -32.19 2.28
N ILE A 655 -24.45 -31.59 2.09
CA ILE A 655 -24.08 -30.97 0.84
C ILE A 655 -24.10 -31.98 -0.31
N LEU A 656 -23.48 -33.15 -0.12
CA LEU A 656 -23.47 -34.21 -1.14
C LEU A 656 -24.86 -34.69 -1.47
N LEU A 657 -25.68 -34.91 -0.45
CA LEU A 657 -27.08 -35.34 -0.64
C LEU A 657 -27.91 -34.28 -1.37
N ASN A 658 -27.66 -32.99 -1.07
CA ASN A 658 -28.35 -31.91 -1.76
C ASN A 658 -27.89 -31.78 -3.23
N ILE A 659 -26.59 -31.90 -3.52
CA ILE A 659 -26.07 -31.87 -4.88
C ILE A 659 -26.68 -33.06 -5.70
N THR A 660 -26.72 -34.25 -5.13
CA THR A 660 -27.26 -35.43 -5.84
C THR A 660 -28.79 -35.39 -6.02
N ALA A 661 -29.49 -34.61 -5.20
CA ALA A 661 -30.95 -34.44 -5.33
C ALA A 661 -31.38 -33.46 -6.44
N HIS A 662 -30.45 -32.67 -6.95
CA HIS A 662 -30.71 -31.72 -8.04
C HIS A 662 -30.13 -32.25 -9.37
N PRO A 663 -30.79 -31.98 -10.51
CA PRO A 663 -30.22 -32.33 -11.79
C PRO A 663 -28.92 -31.58 -12.00
N ILE A 664 -27.86 -32.33 -12.32
CA ILE A 664 -26.54 -31.73 -12.61
C ILE A 664 -26.64 -30.99 -13.94
N ASP A 665 -26.21 -29.73 -13.96
CA ASP A 665 -26.04 -29.00 -15.21
C ASP A 665 -24.84 -29.60 -15.98
N THR A 666 -25.12 -30.25 -17.09
CA THR A 666 -24.11 -30.92 -17.93
C THR A 666 -23.57 -30.01 -19.05
N THR A 667 -23.99 -28.76 -19.14
CA THR A 667 -23.67 -27.85 -20.26
C THR A 667 -22.17 -27.80 -20.54
N LEU A 668 -21.34 -27.64 -19.52
CA LEU A 668 -19.87 -27.62 -19.67
C LEU A 668 -19.30 -29.00 -20.00
N SER A 669 -19.81 -30.06 -19.37
CA SER A 669 -19.35 -31.42 -19.64
C SER A 669 -19.66 -31.82 -21.07
N ASP A 670 -20.84 -31.48 -21.55
CA ASP A 670 -21.27 -31.76 -22.93
C ASP A 670 -20.45 -30.95 -23.93
N TYR A 671 -20.14 -29.67 -23.62
CA TYR A 671 -19.26 -28.85 -24.42
C TYR A 671 -17.87 -29.47 -24.55
N PHE A 672 -17.24 -29.85 -23.44
CA PHE A 672 -15.91 -30.48 -23.48
C PHE A 672 -15.92 -31.83 -24.20
N ALA A 673 -16.97 -32.64 -24.02
CA ALA A 673 -17.12 -33.91 -24.71
C ALA A 673 -17.22 -33.70 -26.23
N GLN A 674 -18.02 -32.74 -26.69
CA GLN A 674 -18.19 -32.44 -28.12
C GLN A 674 -16.95 -31.81 -28.74
N GLN A 675 -16.23 -30.93 -28.00
CA GLN A 675 -15.08 -30.18 -28.53
C GLN A 675 -13.73 -30.88 -28.35
N SER A 676 -13.65 -31.94 -27.53
CA SER A 676 -12.40 -32.64 -27.28
C SER A 676 -11.71 -33.17 -28.56
N VAL A 677 -12.46 -33.78 -29.46
CA VAL A 677 -11.91 -34.33 -30.70
C VAL A 677 -11.77 -33.23 -31.81
N PRO A 678 -12.82 -32.45 -32.13
CA PRO A 678 -12.70 -31.46 -33.23
C PRO A 678 -11.82 -30.24 -32.83
N GLY A 679 -11.88 -29.78 -31.60
CA GLY A 679 -11.11 -28.61 -31.13
C GLY A 679 -9.77 -28.97 -30.49
N GLY A 680 -9.74 -29.94 -29.61
CA GLY A 680 -8.54 -30.35 -28.88
C GLY A 680 -7.79 -31.55 -29.48
N HIS A 681 -8.28 -32.15 -30.54
CA HIS A 681 -7.68 -33.29 -31.28
C HIS A 681 -7.33 -34.52 -30.41
N GLY A 682 -7.97 -34.69 -29.26
CA GLY A 682 -7.73 -35.78 -28.31
C GLY A 682 -9.01 -36.52 -27.92
N ARG A 683 -8.91 -37.86 -27.74
CA ARG A 683 -10.01 -38.70 -27.29
C ARG A 683 -10.13 -38.75 -25.76
N ASN A 684 -9.05 -38.40 -25.04
CA ASN A 684 -9.07 -38.33 -23.60
C ASN A 684 -9.51 -36.91 -23.18
N ILE A 685 -10.80 -36.76 -22.91
CA ILE A 685 -11.41 -35.47 -22.54
C ILE A 685 -10.67 -34.82 -21.36
N VAL A 686 -10.34 -35.60 -20.31
CA VAL A 686 -9.65 -35.12 -19.11
C VAL A 686 -8.30 -34.51 -19.47
N ASN A 687 -7.48 -35.20 -20.24
CA ASN A 687 -6.17 -34.67 -20.64
C ASN A 687 -6.30 -33.44 -21.56
N VAL A 688 -7.25 -33.47 -22.51
CA VAL A 688 -7.50 -32.30 -23.39
C VAL A 688 -7.90 -31.06 -22.58
N ILE A 689 -8.72 -31.20 -21.56
CA ILE A 689 -9.05 -30.09 -20.65
C ILE A 689 -7.78 -29.59 -19.96
N LEU A 690 -6.95 -30.49 -19.41
CA LEU A 690 -5.77 -30.13 -18.62
C LEU A 690 -4.63 -29.52 -19.44
N VAL A 691 -4.45 -29.90 -20.70
CA VAL A 691 -3.28 -29.48 -21.50
C VAL A 691 -3.60 -28.52 -22.64
N ASP A 692 -4.89 -28.28 -22.92
CA ASP A 692 -5.35 -27.39 -23.98
C ASP A 692 -6.41 -26.40 -23.45
N PHE A 693 -7.63 -26.81 -23.21
CA PHE A 693 -8.77 -25.92 -22.89
C PHE A 693 -8.58 -25.12 -21.58
N ARG A 694 -7.95 -25.74 -20.56
CA ARG A 694 -7.65 -25.15 -19.26
C ARG A 694 -6.19 -25.34 -18.85
N ALA A 695 -5.28 -25.32 -19.81
CA ALA A 695 -3.85 -25.53 -19.58
C ALA A 695 -3.24 -24.53 -18.59
N PHE A 696 -3.82 -23.34 -18.43
CA PHE A 696 -3.40 -22.35 -17.45
C PHE A 696 -3.51 -22.86 -16.01
N ASP A 697 -4.56 -23.60 -15.68
CA ASP A 697 -4.73 -24.18 -14.34
C ASP A 697 -3.59 -25.17 -14.05
N THR A 698 -3.31 -26.05 -15.01
CA THR A 698 -2.25 -27.07 -14.89
C THR A 698 -0.86 -26.45 -14.79
N LEU A 699 -0.61 -25.35 -15.52
CA LEU A 699 0.64 -24.59 -15.38
C LEU A 699 0.79 -24.06 -13.95
N GLY A 700 -0.27 -23.52 -13.38
CA GLY A 700 -0.30 -23.04 -11.99
C GLY A 700 -0.04 -24.15 -10.99
N GLU A 701 -0.69 -25.32 -11.15
CA GLU A 701 -0.49 -26.48 -10.28
C GLU A 701 0.95 -26.98 -10.29
N VAL A 702 1.57 -27.07 -11.44
CA VAL A 702 2.98 -27.51 -11.58
C VAL A 702 3.94 -26.51 -10.93
N ILE A 703 3.72 -25.20 -11.11
CA ILE A 703 4.50 -24.16 -10.43
C ILE A 703 4.39 -24.31 -8.91
N VAL A 704 3.18 -24.55 -8.39
CA VAL A 704 2.96 -24.76 -6.95
C VAL A 704 3.72 -25.98 -6.43
N VAL A 705 3.73 -27.12 -7.16
CA VAL A 705 4.50 -28.31 -6.78
C VAL A 705 6.00 -28.00 -6.70
N VAL A 706 6.55 -27.29 -7.69
CA VAL A 706 7.98 -26.91 -7.70
C VAL A 706 8.30 -25.92 -6.56
N MET A 707 7.44 -24.93 -6.32
CA MET A 707 7.59 -24.01 -5.19
C MET A 707 7.51 -24.73 -3.84
N ALA A 708 6.56 -25.66 -3.67
CA ALA A 708 6.44 -26.46 -2.46
C ALA A 708 7.71 -27.29 -2.20
N SER A 709 8.30 -27.84 -3.26
CA SER A 709 9.59 -28.53 -3.19
C SER A 709 10.72 -27.61 -2.69
N LEU A 710 10.81 -26.39 -3.20
CA LEU A 710 11.82 -25.41 -2.77
C LEU A 710 11.63 -24.98 -1.31
N VAL A 711 10.39 -24.75 -0.89
CA VAL A 711 10.05 -24.41 0.49
C VAL A 711 10.40 -25.57 1.44
N ALA A 712 10.02 -26.81 1.09
CA ALA A 712 10.34 -27.98 1.88
C ALA A 712 11.85 -28.13 2.10
N ILE A 713 12.66 -27.92 1.06
CA ILE A 713 14.12 -27.94 1.15
C ILE A 713 14.66 -26.85 2.07
N SER A 714 14.10 -25.63 1.98
CA SER A 714 14.56 -24.51 2.82
C SER A 714 14.31 -24.70 4.31
N LEU A 715 13.35 -25.56 4.66
CA LEU A 715 12.99 -25.89 6.04
C LEU A 715 13.81 -27.04 6.64
N LEU A 716 14.51 -27.83 5.81
CA LEU A 716 15.35 -28.93 6.29
C LEU A 716 16.69 -28.41 6.80
N PRO A 717 17.15 -28.81 8.01
CA PRO A 717 18.47 -28.45 8.53
C PRO A 717 19.57 -29.16 7.74
N LYS A 718 20.69 -28.50 7.51
CA LYS A 718 21.89 -29.13 6.92
C LYS A 718 22.58 -29.98 7.98
N ARG A 719 22.63 -31.28 7.78
CA ARG A 719 23.47 -32.21 8.56
C ARG A 719 24.70 -32.64 7.77
N THR A 720 25.80 -32.90 8.48
CA THR A 720 27.14 -33.25 7.92
C THR A 720 27.59 -34.65 8.29
N GLU A 721 26.72 -35.57 8.65
CA GLU A 721 27.12 -36.93 9.03
C GLU A 721 27.05 -37.89 7.84
N GLN A 722 28.04 -38.85 7.80
CA GLN A 722 28.16 -39.80 6.70
C GLN A 722 27.13 -40.94 6.85
N PRO A 723 26.48 -41.36 5.75
CA PRO A 723 25.42 -42.38 5.78
C PRO A 723 25.97 -43.79 6.04
N GLN A 724 25.25 -44.53 6.90
CA GLN A 724 25.48 -45.98 7.00
C GLN A 724 24.81 -46.72 5.81
N LYS A 725 25.64 -47.37 5.00
CA LYS A 725 25.19 -48.16 3.85
C LYS A 725 24.65 -49.52 4.30
N ILE A 726 23.35 -49.76 4.09
CA ILE A 726 22.77 -51.11 4.19
C ILE A 726 22.64 -51.63 2.74
N HIS A 727 23.54 -52.51 2.32
CA HIS A 727 23.51 -53.11 0.99
C HIS A 727 22.77 -54.45 1.00
N SER A 728 21.65 -54.51 0.32
CA SER A 728 21.01 -55.79 -0.10
C SER A 728 21.21 -55.94 -1.61
N LEU A 729 22.05 -56.86 -1.99
CA LEU A 729 22.35 -57.14 -3.41
C LEU A 729 21.09 -57.47 -4.22
N ILE A 730 20.19 -58.27 -3.63
CA ILE A 730 18.92 -58.62 -4.28
C ILE A 730 18.06 -57.39 -4.51
N PHE A 731 17.93 -56.54 -3.52
CA PHE A 731 17.14 -55.31 -3.63
C PHE A 731 17.72 -54.32 -4.68
N ALA A 732 19.05 -54.13 -4.67
CA ALA A 732 19.73 -53.27 -5.64
C ALA A 732 19.52 -53.75 -7.09
N THR A 733 19.75 -55.03 -7.35
CA THR A 733 19.59 -55.62 -8.68
C THR A 733 18.14 -55.52 -9.18
N THR A 734 17.20 -55.84 -8.30
CA THR A 734 15.77 -55.74 -8.66
C THR A 734 15.32 -54.31 -8.89
N ALA A 735 15.81 -53.35 -8.08
CA ALA A 735 15.48 -51.94 -8.22
C ALA A 735 15.93 -51.39 -9.58
N HIS A 736 17.10 -51.77 -10.09
CA HIS A 736 17.55 -51.34 -11.41
C HIS A 736 16.64 -51.82 -12.54
N ILE A 737 16.27 -53.10 -12.52
CA ILE A 737 15.38 -53.66 -13.55
C ILE A 737 14.00 -53.01 -13.51
N VAL A 738 13.42 -52.92 -12.31
CA VAL A 738 12.07 -52.34 -12.12
C VAL A 738 12.06 -50.86 -12.49
N THR A 739 13.10 -50.11 -12.14
CA THR A 739 13.20 -48.67 -12.51
C THR A 739 13.24 -48.51 -14.01
N ALA A 740 14.05 -49.33 -14.72
CA ALA A 740 14.10 -49.26 -16.17
C ALA A 740 12.74 -49.50 -16.83
N LEU A 741 12.01 -50.52 -16.35
CA LEU A 741 10.63 -50.84 -16.79
C LEU A 741 9.66 -49.72 -16.49
N MET A 742 9.76 -49.10 -15.28
CA MET A 742 8.92 -47.98 -14.88
C MET A 742 9.19 -46.72 -15.71
N LEU A 743 10.43 -46.45 -16.05
CA LEU A 743 10.78 -45.33 -16.93
C LEU A 743 10.22 -45.52 -18.34
N MET A 744 10.32 -46.75 -18.92
CA MET A 744 9.70 -47.03 -20.19
C MET A 744 8.17 -46.88 -20.14
N PHE A 745 7.56 -47.39 -19.10
CA PHE A 745 6.11 -47.29 -18.88
C PHE A 745 5.67 -45.82 -18.65
N SER A 746 6.47 -45.05 -17.95
CA SER A 746 6.29 -43.62 -17.75
C SER A 746 6.24 -42.84 -19.07
N LEU A 747 7.22 -43.06 -19.95
CA LEU A 747 7.23 -42.46 -21.29
C LEU A 747 6.04 -42.92 -22.16
N TYR A 748 5.68 -44.19 -22.09
CA TYR A 748 4.49 -44.69 -22.74
C TYR A 748 3.21 -43.99 -22.29
N LEU A 749 3.04 -43.75 -20.99
CA LEU A 749 1.87 -43.03 -20.44
C LEU A 749 1.86 -41.56 -20.79
N LEU A 750 3.05 -40.91 -20.83
CA LEU A 750 3.19 -39.55 -21.32
C LEU A 750 2.66 -39.43 -22.75
N LEU A 751 3.16 -40.27 -23.67
CA LEU A 751 2.84 -40.16 -25.08
C LEU A 751 1.40 -40.55 -25.42
N ARG A 752 0.79 -41.44 -24.64
CA ARG A 752 -0.61 -41.86 -24.88
C ARG A 752 -1.65 -40.94 -24.28
N GLY A 753 -1.27 -40.01 -23.36
CA GLY A 753 -2.18 -39.23 -22.51
C GLY A 753 -3.30 -38.52 -23.27
N HIS A 754 -3.02 -38.03 -24.45
CA HIS A 754 -3.98 -37.30 -25.28
C HIS A 754 -5.15 -38.17 -25.83
N ASN A 755 -4.93 -39.48 -26.01
CA ASN A 755 -5.94 -40.38 -26.57
C ASN A 755 -6.46 -41.45 -25.62
N ALA A 756 -5.75 -41.66 -24.50
CA ALA A 756 -6.13 -42.68 -23.52
C ALA A 756 -5.61 -42.26 -22.11
N PRO A 757 -6.16 -42.82 -21.04
CA PRO A 757 -5.78 -42.44 -19.67
C PRO A 757 -4.26 -42.43 -19.44
N GLY A 758 -3.68 -41.24 -19.13
CA GLY A 758 -2.23 -41.00 -19.02
C GLY A 758 -1.91 -39.52 -18.89
N GLY A 759 -0.82 -39.11 -19.57
CA GLY A 759 -0.36 -37.72 -19.65
C GLY A 759 0.90 -37.42 -18.80
N GLY A 760 1.40 -36.20 -18.88
CA GLY A 760 2.65 -35.79 -18.29
C GLY A 760 2.71 -35.96 -16.78
N PHE A 761 1.63 -35.65 -16.08
CA PHE A 761 1.57 -35.75 -14.63
C PHE A 761 1.64 -37.21 -14.15
N ILE A 762 0.82 -38.09 -14.72
CA ILE A 762 0.78 -39.54 -14.37
C ILE A 762 2.11 -40.19 -14.76
N GLY A 763 2.61 -39.89 -15.96
CA GLY A 763 3.91 -40.37 -16.40
C GLY A 763 5.04 -39.94 -15.46
N ALA A 764 5.09 -38.68 -15.08
CA ALA A 764 6.10 -38.15 -14.16
C ALA A 764 6.09 -38.84 -12.80
N LEU A 765 4.91 -39.06 -12.20
CA LEU A 765 4.81 -39.76 -10.92
C LEU A 765 5.36 -41.18 -10.99
N ILE A 766 5.14 -41.92 -12.08
CA ILE A 766 5.71 -43.26 -12.27
C ILE A 766 7.24 -43.19 -12.39
N ALA A 767 7.78 -42.22 -13.12
CA ALA A 767 9.22 -42.02 -13.20
C ALA A 767 9.80 -41.71 -11.81
N VAL A 768 9.15 -40.84 -11.02
CA VAL A 768 9.56 -40.53 -9.66
C VAL A 768 9.56 -41.77 -8.76
N ILE A 769 8.50 -42.60 -8.82
CA ILE A 769 8.44 -43.85 -8.06
C ILE A 769 9.62 -44.77 -8.47
N GLY A 770 9.90 -44.90 -9.76
CA GLY A 770 11.06 -45.63 -10.26
C GLY A 770 12.39 -45.12 -9.70
N PHE A 771 12.63 -43.81 -9.78
CA PHE A 771 13.83 -43.22 -9.18
C PHE A 771 13.87 -43.32 -7.64
N SER A 772 12.70 -43.34 -6.98
CA SER A 772 12.65 -43.54 -5.53
C SER A 772 13.09 -44.96 -5.13
N LEU A 773 12.77 -45.94 -5.91
CA LEU A 773 13.30 -47.32 -5.69
C LEU A 773 14.82 -47.36 -5.78
N LEU A 774 15.42 -46.69 -6.76
CA LEU A 774 16.86 -46.57 -6.85
C LEU A 774 17.44 -45.77 -5.68
N LEU A 775 16.76 -44.74 -5.23
CA LEU A 775 17.18 -43.95 -4.07
C LEU A 775 17.21 -44.77 -2.77
N PHE A 776 16.33 -45.77 -2.64
CA PHE A 776 16.34 -46.69 -1.51
C PHE A 776 17.43 -47.75 -1.65
N ALA A 777 17.66 -48.22 -2.85
CA ALA A 777 18.60 -49.31 -3.12
C ALA A 777 20.08 -48.83 -3.13
N GLU A 778 20.30 -47.62 -3.62
CA GLU A 778 21.60 -47.00 -3.83
C GLU A 778 21.74 -45.70 -2.99
N SER A 779 22.74 -44.91 -3.29
CA SER A 779 22.96 -43.61 -2.63
C SER A 779 22.26 -42.47 -3.37
N PRO A 780 21.97 -41.33 -2.68
CA PRO A 780 21.47 -40.11 -3.31
C PRO A 780 22.39 -39.63 -4.45
N GLN A 781 23.72 -39.80 -4.27
CA GLN A 781 24.71 -39.44 -5.27
C GLN A 781 24.54 -40.26 -6.55
N TYR A 782 24.34 -41.57 -6.45
CA TYR A 782 24.14 -42.47 -7.58
C TYR A 782 22.93 -42.04 -8.42
N VAL A 783 21.80 -41.67 -7.76
CA VAL A 783 20.60 -41.22 -8.46
C VAL A 783 20.84 -39.87 -9.13
N ARG A 784 21.56 -38.95 -8.46
CA ARG A 784 21.93 -37.64 -9.00
C ARG A 784 22.79 -37.76 -10.24
N ASP A 785 23.78 -38.67 -10.24
CA ASP A 785 24.66 -38.92 -11.37
C ASP A 785 23.87 -39.52 -12.58
N ARG A 786 22.85 -40.31 -12.31
CA ARG A 786 21.95 -40.85 -13.35
C ARG A 786 21.01 -39.81 -13.96
N LEU A 787 20.62 -38.80 -13.21
CA LEU A 787 19.81 -37.70 -13.71
C LEU A 787 20.61 -36.74 -14.60
N HIS A 788 21.96 -36.72 -14.54
CA HIS A 788 22.91 -35.86 -15.28
C HIS A 788 22.75 -34.37 -15.01
N PHE A 789 21.53 -33.89 -14.77
CA PHE A 789 21.22 -32.50 -14.46
C PHE A 789 20.73 -32.39 -13.00
N SER A 790 20.90 -31.21 -12.41
CA SER A 790 20.33 -30.99 -11.09
C SER A 790 18.78 -31.07 -11.18
N PRO A 791 18.11 -31.73 -10.24
CA PRO A 791 16.66 -31.88 -10.27
C PRO A 791 15.92 -30.53 -10.38
N LEU A 792 16.44 -29.49 -9.72
CA LEU A 792 15.88 -28.15 -9.80
C LEU A 792 15.96 -27.58 -11.23
N ASN A 793 17.11 -27.79 -11.93
CA ASN A 793 17.24 -27.33 -13.31
C ASN A 793 16.29 -28.08 -14.25
N ILE A 794 16.07 -29.38 -14.01
CA ILE A 794 15.06 -30.15 -14.75
C ILE A 794 13.65 -29.56 -14.53
N ALA A 795 13.32 -29.23 -13.26
CA ALA A 795 12.03 -28.63 -12.93
C ALA A 795 11.84 -27.26 -13.60
N LEU A 796 12.82 -26.37 -13.50
CA LEU A 796 12.77 -25.04 -14.11
C LEU A 796 12.71 -25.11 -15.64
N PHE A 797 13.47 -26.03 -16.25
CA PHE A 797 13.41 -26.26 -17.69
C PHE A 797 12.03 -26.78 -18.12
N GLY A 798 11.42 -27.66 -17.34
CA GLY A 798 10.06 -28.14 -17.58
C GLY A 798 9.02 -27.01 -17.53
N ILE A 799 9.07 -26.12 -16.53
CA ILE A 799 8.19 -24.93 -16.45
C ILE A 799 8.42 -24.01 -17.65
N LEU A 800 9.69 -23.75 -17.99
CA LEU A 800 10.03 -22.90 -19.13
C LEU A 800 9.46 -23.49 -20.44
N LEU A 801 9.60 -24.81 -20.64
CA LEU A 801 9.09 -25.50 -21.81
C LEU A 801 7.56 -25.41 -21.91
N SER A 802 6.85 -25.61 -20.79
CA SER A 802 5.40 -25.44 -20.72
C SER A 802 4.97 -24.00 -21.04
N PHE A 803 5.70 -23.01 -20.50
CA PHE A 803 5.45 -21.60 -20.80
C PHE A 803 5.70 -21.27 -22.27
N MET A 804 6.79 -21.79 -22.84
CA MET A 804 7.10 -21.60 -24.26
C MET A 804 6.04 -22.22 -25.18
N ALA A 805 5.50 -23.40 -24.82
CA ALA A 805 4.40 -24.02 -25.56
C ALA A 805 3.18 -23.09 -25.61
N GLY A 806 2.87 -22.42 -24.50
CA GLY A 806 1.81 -21.41 -24.45
C GLY A 806 2.15 -20.12 -25.19
N ALA A 807 3.40 -19.69 -25.17
CA ALA A 807 3.85 -18.47 -25.87
C ALA A 807 3.83 -18.61 -27.40
N MET A 808 3.98 -19.85 -27.93
CA MET A 808 3.91 -20.11 -29.38
C MET A 808 2.57 -19.69 -29.97
N SER A 809 1.46 -19.85 -29.27
CA SER A 809 0.14 -19.41 -29.73
C SER A 809 0.05 -17.89 -29.87
N VAL A 810 0.65 -17.15 -28.94
CA VAL A 810 0.69 -15.67 -28.99
C VAL A 810 1.49 -15.18 -30.20
N ALA A 811 2.58 -15.87 -30.55
CA ALA A 811 3.38 -15.54 -31.75
C ALA A 811 2.59 -15.63 -33.06
N VAL A 812 1.50 -16.42 -33.07
CA VAL A 812 0.60 -16.59 -34.23
C VAL A 812 -0.66 -15.72 -34.11
N GLY A 813 -0.75 -14.86 -33.06
CA GLY A 813 -1.88 -13.97 -32.82
C GLY A 813 -3.09 -14.61 -32.13
N LEU A 814 -2.91 -15.79 -31.53
CA LEU A 814 -3.94 -16.48 -30.76
C LEU A 814 -3.75 -16.24 -29.23
N PRO A 815 -4.78 -16.44 -28.41
CA PRO A 815 -4.64 -16.40 -26.98
C PRO A 815 -3.55 -17.31 -26.43
N PHE A 816 -2.93 -16.90 -25.30
CA PHE A 816 -1.90 -17.71 -24.64
C PHE A 816 -2.44 -19.11 -24.27
N LEU A 817 -1.62 -20.14 -24.48
CA LEU A 817 -1.96 -21.56 -24.27
C LEU A 817 -3.03 -22.15 -25.23
N THR A 818 -3.34 -21.50 -26.35
CA THR A 818 -4.16 -22.12 -27.41
C THR A 818 -3.36 -23.24 -28.09
N GLY A 819 -3.92 -24.42 -28.20
CA GLY A 819 -3.28 -25.56 -28.86
C GLY A 819 -3.04 -25.33 -30.36
N LEU A 820 -1.76 -25.38 -30.80
CA LEU A 820 -1.40 -25.36 -32.20
C LEU A 820 -1.10 -26.78 -32.67
N TRP A 821 -1.62 -27.17 -33.85
CA TRP A 821 -1.51 -28.52 -34.36
C TRP A 821 -0.90 -28.57 -35.78
N TRP A 822 0.12 -29.41 -35.97
CA TRP A 822 0.78 -29.66 -37.25
C TRP A 822 0.32 -31.03 -37.81
N LYS A 823 -0.72 -31.04 -38.65
CA LYS A 823 -1.35 -32.26 -39.12
C LYS A 823 -0.67 -32.89 -40.36
N GLU A 824 0.13 -32.14 -41.10
CA GLU A 824 0.65 -32.54 -42.40
C GLU A 824 1.81 -33.52 -42.33
N ILE A 825 2.60 -33.53 -41.28
CA ILE A 825 3.81 -34.37 -41.16
C ILE A 825 3.64 -35.44 -40.06
N LEU A 826 3.20 -35.03 -38.89
CA LEU A 826 2.90 -35.88 -37.73
C LEU A 826 1.79 -35.19 -36.92
N PRO A 827 0.84 -35.95 -36.28
CA PRO A 827 -0.22 -35.34 -35.48
C PRO A 827 0.36 -34.84 -34.14
N LEU A 828 1.29 -33.88 -34.20
CA LEU A 828 1.94 -33.27 -33.05
C LEU A 828 1.40 -31.85 -32.87
N GLY A 829 1.28 -31.44 -31.60
CA GLY A 829 0.83 -30.10 -31.26
C GLY A 829 1.56 -29.52 -30.05
N THR A 830 1.39 -28.23 -29.82
CA THR A 830 1.91 -27.57 -28.60
C THR A 830 1.39 -28.17 -27.32
N PRO A 831 0.18 -28.79 -27.23
CA PRO A 831 -0.25 -29.51 -26.02
C PRO A 831 0.68 -30.65 -25.61
N LEU A 832 1.29 -31.38 -26.59
CA LEU A 832 2.29 -32.41 -26.26
C LEU A 832 3.57 -31.80 -25.67
N LEU A 833 4.03 -30.65 -26.26
CA LEU A 833 5.19 -29.95 -25.72
C LEU A 833 4.94 -29.43 -24.29
N PHE A 834 3.73 -28.93 -24.06
CA PHE A 834 3.26 -28.55 -22.75
C PHE A 834 3.27 -29.72 -21.75
N ASP A 835 2.74 -30.87 -22.17
CA ASP A 835 2.67 -32.09 -21.36
C ASP A 835 4.07 -32.64 -21.02
N VAL A 836 5.02 -32.56 -21.96
CA VAL A 836 6.45 -32.88 -21.72
C VAL A 836 7.06 -31.90 -20.70
N GLY A 837 6.71 -30.64 -20.78
CA GLY A 837 7.14 -29.63 -19.80
C GLY A 837 6.64 -29.95 -18.38
N ILE A 838 5.36 -30.32 -18.24
CA ILE A 838 4.78 -30.78 -16.98
C ILE A 838 5.53 -32.01 -16.47
N TYR A 839 5.75 -33.02 -17.34
CA TYR A 839 6.48 -34.23 -17.01
C TYR A 839 7.85 -33.94 -16.38
N LEU A 840 8.65 -33.09 -17.02
CA LEU A 840 9.96 -32.70 -16.52
C LEU A 840 9.87 -31.89 -15.22
N ALA A 841 8.93 -30.97 -15.13
CA ALA A 841 8.76 -30.13 -13.95
C ALA A 841 8.38 -30.94 -12.70
N ILE A 842 7.50 -31.91 -12.83
CA ILE A 842 7.10 -32.79 -11.73
C ILE A 842 8.24 -33.74 -11.34
N ILE A 843 8.91 -34.38 -12.31
CA ILE A 843 10.09 -35.21 -11.98
C ILE A 843 11.14 -34.38 -11.23
N GLY A 844 11.50 -33.22 -11.79
CA GLY A 844 12.50 -32.36 -11.17
C GLY A 844 12.08 -31.85 -9.78
N GLY A 845 10.86 -31.37 -9.62
CA GLY A 845 10.34 -30.88 -8.34
C GLY A 845 10.31 -31.96 -7.27
N VAL A 846 9.70 -33.10 -7.54
CA VAL A 846 9.55 -34.17 -6.55
C VAL A 846 10.86 -34.87 -6.25
N MET A 847 11.71 -35.11 -7.27
CA MET A 847 13.03 -35.69 -7.06
C MET A 847 13.96 -34.75 -6.28
N ASN A 848 13.88 -33.44 -6.49
CA ASN A 848 14.62 -32.48 -5.71
C ASN A 848 14.29 -32.57 -4.20
N MET A 849 13.01 -32.73 -3.88
CA MET A 849 12.53 -32.92 -2.52
C MET A 849 12.98 -34.27 -1.94
N LEU A 850 12.78 -35.38 -2.68
CA LEU A 850 13.15 -36.73 -2.23
C LEU A 850 14.65 -36.89 -1.96
N LEU A 851 15.50 -36.44 -2.90
CA LEU A 851 16.94 -36.48 -2.76
C LEU A 851 17.40 -35.68 -1.55
N ARG A 852 16.83 -34.49 -1.37
CA ARG A 852 17.20 -33.64 -0.24
C ARG A 852 16.77 -34.22 1.09
N VAL A 853 15.53 -34.74 1.17
CA VAL A 853 15.05 -35.44 2.37
C VAL A 853 15.96 -36.62 2.71
N LYS A 854 16.36 -37.41 1.72
CA LYS A 854 17.24 -38.57 1.93
C LYS A 854 18.64 -38.14 2.35
N GLU A 855 19.23 -37.09 1.73
CA GLU A 855 20.55 -36.52 2.08
C GLU A 855 20.59 -35.97 3.51
N GLU A 856 19.51 -35.41 4.02
CA GLU A 856 19.43 -34.86 5.38
C GLU A 856 19.09 -35.96 6.44
N LEU A 857 18.50 -37.06 6.02
CA LEU A 857 18.11 -38.16 6.89
C LEU A 857 19.19 -39.26 7.00
N ASP A 858 20.06 -39.45 6.00
CA ASP A 858 21.19 -40.37 6.05
C ASP A 858 22.43 -39.72 6.68
#